data_a6c908c54d1d6a91862787b2f922e7ac
#
_entry.id   a6c908c54d1d6a91862787b2f922e7ac
#
_cell.length_a   1.000
_cell.length_b   1.000
_cell.length_c   1.000
_cell.angle_alpha   90.00
_cell.angle_beta   90.00
_cell.angle_gamma   90.00
#
_symmetry.space_group_name_H-M   'P 1'
#
loop_
_entity.id
_entity.type
_entity.pdbx_description
1 polymer ?
#
loop_
_entity_poly.entity_id
_entity_poly.type
_entity_poly.pdbx_seq_one_letter_code
_entity_poly.pdbx_strand_id
1 'polypeptide(L)'
;MEIYRKSAAETFTQLEATEKGLTTSEVTKRQEKYGFNELKNKKKDPLWKLFLETFKDPMVIVLVIAALVQLVLGEVVESLIIFLVLIVNSIISVVQTRKAESSLDALREMSAPVAKVIRDGSKQSIHARELVPGDVVILDAGDFVPADGRLFESGSLKIDEGMLTGESEAVEKYIDTIPDEVGLGDRVNMVFSGSLVVYGRGMFVVTGTASETEIGKIAGLLETAEAKQTPLQRKLESFSKKLGLGILALCVLIFAVEAGRVLLGDNSADMATAILNAFMFAVAVAVAAIPEALSSIVTIVLAVGTNKMAKQHAIIRKLPAVETLGSTSVICTDKTGTLTQNKMTVVDYYLPDGTKENFPESPENWSEGERRLIHIAVLCNDSNINSEGKELGDPTEVALIAFSNKNNQDYNEIREKFIREGEIPFDSDRKLMSTLHTFNENKAMLTKGGPDVMFARCSYVFLDGEEKPMTEEILAKLKETNEEFSNQALRVLAYGYKRMPADTTELKLEDEQDIVLVGLTAMIDPPREAVYASIEESKKAGIRTVMITGDHKTTAQAIGRDIGLMDADDIALTGQELDAMPEEELDKKLEHIAVYARVSPENKIRIVKAWQKKGKITAMTGDGVNDAPALKQADIGVAMGSGTDVAKDSAAMILTDDNFVSIVDAVGVGRTVFDNIKKSIAYLFAGNLGAIIAILFALVLDWINPFTALQLLFINLVNDSLPAIALGMEKAEPDVMKRKPRDINEGIFAGGTMRAVISRGVLIGIAVIISQYIGMQISPEMSVAMAFTTLILARTLQTFAARSNVQTTFGAGFFSNKYVIGAVLLCFVLYGITVLPGAREIFSIPASFSLHEWSIAAGLALAAVVMMEIIKVVQNKFFK
;
A
#
# COMPACT_ATOMS: atom_id res chain seq x y z
N MET A 1 -27.44 -37.45 4.15
CA MET A 1 -27.55 -37.29 2.70
C MET A 1 -26.76 -36.01 2.36
N GLU A 2 -25.84 -36.10 1.44
CA GLU A 2 -24.96 -34.95 1.08
C GLU A 2 -25.77 -33.79 0.45
N ILE A 3 -25.36 -32.56 0.67
CA ILE A 3 -26.18 -31.37 0.35
C ILE A 3 -26.43 -31.22 -1.15
N TYR A 4 -25.47 -31.59 -2.01
CA TYR A 4 -25.61 -31.48 -3.47
C TYR A 4 -26.74 -32.43 -4.02
N ARG A 5 -27.12 -33.45 -3.26
CA ARG A 5 -28.20 -34.37 -3.59
C ARG A 5 -29.58 -33.89 -3.12
N LYS A 6 -29.65 -32.71 -2.49
CA LYS A 6 -30.87 -32.07 -2.01
C LYS A 6 -31.30 -30.92 -2.91
N SER A 7 -32.60 -30.70 -2.96
CA SER A 7 -33.12 -29.47 -3.57
C SER A 7 -32.69 -28.22 -2.76
N ALA A 8 -32.70 -27.05 -3.37
CA ALA A 8 -32.47 -25.80 -2.67
C ALA A 8 -33.44 -25.62 -1.48
N ALA A 9 -34.74 -25.94 -1.65
CA ALA A 9 -35.72 -25.81 -0.60
C ALA A 9 -35.45 -26.75 0.60
N GLU A 10 -35.03 -27.98 0.35
CA GLU A 10 -34.63 -28.91 1.40
C GLU A 10 -33.37 -28.44 2.13
N THR A 11 -32.44 -27.82 1.40
CA THR A 11 -31.21 -27.24 1.98
C THR A 11 -31.53 -26.06 2.90
N PHE A 12 -32.38 -25.14 2.45
CA PHE A 12 -32.87 -24.04 3.29
C PHE A 12 -33.59 -24.57 4.56
N THR A 13 -34.45 -25.59 4.43
CA THR A 13 -35.15 -26.20 5.57
C THR A 13 -34.14 -26.81 6.55
N GLN A 14 -33.13 -27.55 6.06
CA GLN A 14 -32.11 -28.17 6.91
C GLN A 14 -31.25 -27.13 7.65
N LEU A 15 -30.97 -25.98 7.00
CA LEU A 15 -30.18 -24.91 7.59
C LEU A 15 -31.02 -23.92 8.41
N GLU A 16 -32.32 -24.15 8.54
CA GLU A 16 -33.23 -23.21 9.19
C GLU A 16 -33.08 -21.80 8.66
N ALA A 17 -32.97 -21.64 7.32
CA ALA A 17 -32.71 -20.39 6.63
C ALA A 17 -33.79 -20.14 5.56
N THR A 18 -33.82 -18.93 5.00
CA THR A 18 -34.73 -18.53 3.93
C THR A 18 -33.99 -17.75 2.84
N GLU A 19 -34.54 -17.64 1.65
CA GLU A 19 -33.99 -16.81 0.55
C GLU A 19 -33.89 -15.33 0.91
N LYS A 20 -34.66 -14.85 1.90
CA LYS A 20 -34.55 -13.47 2.43
C LYS A 20 -33.38 -13.28 3.38
N GLY A 21 -32.59 -14.32 3.61
CA GLY A 21 -31.43 -14.32 4.50
C GLY A 21 -31.79 -14.54 5.97
N LEU A 22 -30.78 -14.57 6.81
CA LEU A 22 -30.88 -14.71 8.26
C LEU A 22 -31.15 -13.34 8.91
N THR A 23 -31.79 -13.37 10.09
CA THR A 23 -31.88 -12.16 10.92
C THR A 23 -30.59 -11.92 11.71
N THR A 24 -30.31 -10.67 12.04
CA THR A 24 -29.13 -10.29 12.84
C THR A 24 -29.02 -11.08 14.15
N SER A 25 -30.16 -11.37 14.83
CA SER A 25 -30.14 -12.15 16.07
C SER A 25 -29.78 -13.62 15.85
N GLU A 26 -30.20 -14.20 14.73
CA GLU A 26 -29.85 -15.57 14.37
C GLU A 26 -28.38 -15.70 13.95
N VAL A 27 -27.84 -14.70 13.21
CA VAL A 27 -26.42 -14.64 12.86
C VAL A 27 -25.54 -14.66 14.12
N THR A 28 -25.86 -13.86 15.13
CA THR A 28 -25.08 -13.82 16.39
C THR A 28 -25.06 -15.19 17.08
N LYS A 29 -26.22 -15.88 17.17
CA LYS A 29 -26.29 -17.22 17.74
C LYS A 29 -25.46 -18.24 16.95
N ARG A 30 -25.44 -18.12 15.61
CA ARG A 30 -24.67 -19.02 14.75
C ARG A 30 -23.18 -18.73 14.83
N GLN A 31 -22.78 -17.47 14.98
CA GLN A 31 -21.38 -17.11 15.23
C GLN A 31 -20.88 -17.68 16.57
N GLU A 32 -21.69 -17.68 17.62
CA GLU A 32 -21.33 -18.33 18.88
C GLU A 32 -21.19 -19.85 18.73
N LYS A 33 -22.02 -20.47 17.90
CA LYS A 33 -22.02 -21.93 17.69
C LYS A 33 -20.94 -22.42 16.74
N TYR A 34 -20.76 -21.77 15.59
CA TYR A 34 -19.88 -22.20 14.50
C TYR A 34 -18.54 -21.46 14.49
N GLY A 35 -18.43 -20.31 15.19
CA GLY A 35 -17.28 -19.42 15.13
C GLY A 35 -17.29 -18.54 13.88
N PHE A 36 -16.14 -17.88 13.65
CA PHE A 36 -15.93 -17.06 12.46
C PHE A 36 -15.48 -17.92 11.27
N ASN A 37 -15.80 -17.49 10.06
CA ASN A 37 -15.34 -18.12 8.82
C ASN A 37 -13.85 -17.78 8.56
N GLU A 38 -12.98 -18.30 9.42
CA GLU A 38 -11.53 -18.15 9.34
C GLU A 38 -10.87 -19.50 9.55
N LEU A 39 -9.93 -19.86 8.69
CA LEU A 39 -9.04 -20.98 8.99
C LEU A 39 -8.24 -20.64 10.24
N LYS A 40 -8.18 -21.57 11.20
CA LYS A 40 -7.45 -21.36 12.45
C LYS A 40 -6.02 -20.94 12.14
N ASN A 41 -5.74 -19.67 12.33
CA ASN A 41 -4.37 -19.15 12.25
C ASN A 41 -3.48 -19.93 13.21
N LYS A 42 -2.23 -20.17 12.81
CA LYS A 42 -1.20 -20.77 13.66
C LYS A 42 -1.25 -20.09 15.03
N LYS A 43 -1.52 -20.83 16.09
CA LYS A 43 -1.53 -20.27 17.44
C LYS A 43 -0.22 -19.53 17.65
N LYS A 44 -0.31 -18.26 18.05
CA LYS A 44 0.88 -17.45 18.38
C LYS A 44 1.73 -18.23 19.35
N ASP A 45 3.04 -18.26 19.10
CA ASP A 45 3.96 -18.93 20.01
C ASP A 45 3.79 -18.36 21.43
N PRO A 46 3.67 -19.23 22.45
CA PRO A 46 3.52 -18.75 23.81
C PRO A 46 4.75 -17.95 24.26
N LEU A 47 4.54 -16.95 25.14
CA LEU A 47 5.60 -16.03 25.55
C LEU A 47 6.84 -16.74 26.08
N TRP A 48 6.67 -17.84 26.80
CA TRP A 48 7.78 -18.63 27.31
C TRP A 48 8.65 -19.26 26.21
N LYS A 49 8.06 -19.65 25.08
CA LYS A 49 8.79 -20.20 23.93
C LYS A 49 9.63 -19.11 23.27
N LEU A 50 9.03 -17.95 23.02
CA LEU A 50 9.75 -16.77 22.49
C LEU A 50 10.89 -16.36 23.43
N PHE A 51 10.66 -16.40 24.74
CA PHE A 51 11.69 -16.14 25.74
C PHE A 51 12.86 -17.14 25.65
N LEU A 52 12.58 -18.43 25.54
CA LEU A 52 13.64 -19.44 25.38
C LEU A 52 14.36 -19.35 24.03
N GLU A 53 13.68 -18.88 22.99
CA GLU A 53 14.30 -18.67 21.68
C GLU A 53 15.35 -17.57 21.69
N THR A 54 15.24 -16.56 22.57
CA THR A 54 16.27 -15.53 22.70
C THR A 54 17.62 -16.11 23.16
N PHE A 55 17.61 -17.23 23.91
CA PHE A 55 18.83 -17.89 24.34
C PHE A 55 19.54 -18.70 23.24
N LYS A 56 18.95 -18.85 22.06
CA LYS A 56 19.60 -19.42 20.88
C LYS A 56 20.47 -18.40 20.12
N ASP A 57 20.34 -17.11 20.46
CA ASP A 57 21.17 -16.07 19.87
C ASP A 57 22.66 -16.31 20.23
N PRO A 58 23.55 -16.30 19.22
CA PRO A 58 24.98 -16.53 19.46
C PRO A 58 25.58 -15.57 20.49
N MET A 59 25.09 -14.33 20.58
CA MET A 59 25.58 -13.34 21.53
C MET A 59 25.16 -13.66 22.96
N VAL A 60 23.90 -14.06 23.13
CA VAL A 60 23.39 -14.52 24.43
C VAL A 60 24.17 -15.75 24.90
N ILE A 61 24.50 -16.66 23.98
CA ILE A 61 25.34 -17.85 24.30
C ILE A 61 26.73 -17.41 24.79
N VAL A 62 27.38 -16.44 24.13
CA VAL A 62 28.69 -15.93 24.56
C VAL A 62 28.62 -15.32 25.97
N LEU A 63 27.55 -14.55 26.26
CA LEU A 63 27.35 -13.95 27.58
C LEU A 63 27.02 -14.99 28.65
N VAL A 64 26.25 -16.03 28.32
CA VAL A 64 26.00 -17.15 29.23
C VAL A 64 27.31 -17.88 29.55
N ILE A 65 28.17 -18.12 28.56
CA ILE A 65 29.49 -18.71 28.76
C ILE A 65 30.35 -17.81 29.65
N ALA A 66 30.37 -16.49 29.39
CA ALA A 66 31.11 -15.55 30.23
C ALA A 66 30.63 -15.55 31.68
N ALA A 67 29.31 -15.56 31.90
CA ALA A 67 28.74 -15.63 33.25
C ALA A 67 29.10 -16.96 33.97
N LEU A 68 29.09 -18.09 33.24
CA LEU A 68 29.50 -19.38 33.81
C LEU A 68 30.99 -19.42 34.15
N VAL A 69 31.83 -18.82 33.31
CA VAL A 69 33.30 -18.70 33.59
C VAL A 69 33.52 -17.87 34.84
N GLN A 70 32.88 -16.72 34.99
CA GLN A 70 32.96 -15.87 36.19
C GLN A 70 32.45 -16.61 37.44
N LEU A 71 31.36 -17.35 37.31
CA LEU A 71 30.84 -18.16 38.43
C LEU A 71 31.87 -19.21 38.93
N VAL A 72 32.52 -19.90 37.99
CA VAL A 72 33.56 -20.90 38.32
C VAL A 72 34.78 -20.28 38.97
N LEU A 73 35.12 -19.03 38.62
CA LEU A 73 36.25 -18.30 39.19
C LEU A 73 35.92 -17.62 40.54
N GLY A 74 34.69 -17.75 41.02
CA GLY A 74 34.26 -17.22 42.31
C GLY A 74 33.65 -15.84 42.29
N GLU A 75 33.50 -15.21 41.10
CA GLU A 75 32.87 -13.91 40.92
C GLU A 75 31.35 -14.06 40.82
N VAL A 76 30.71 -14.49 41.92
CA VAL A 76 29.28 -14.86 41.96
C VAL A 76 28.38 -13.67 41.69
N VAL A 77 28.69 -12.49 42.23
CA VAL A 77 27.86 -11.29 42.08
C VAL A 77 27.81 -10.84 40.65
N GLU A 78 28.95 -10.76 39.94
CA GLU A 78 29.03 -10.35 38.54
C GLU A 78 28.36 -11.36 37.62
N SER A 79 28.52 -12.64 37.87
CA SER A 79 27.80 -13.67 37.14
C SER A 79 26.28 -13.55 37.29
N LEU A 80 25.77 -13.33 38.50
CA LEU A 80 24.33 -13.13 38.76
C LEU A 80 23.80 -11.86 38.06
N ILE A 81 24.60 -10.80 38.02
CA ILE A 81 24.24 -9.55 37.31
C ILE A 81 24.11 -9.83 35.82
N ILE A 82 25.02 -10.54 35.18
CA ILE A 82 24.95 -10.90 33.76
C ILE A 82 23.67 -11.73 33.50
N PHE A 83 23.36 -12.73 34.31
CA PHE A 83 22.13 -13.51 34.18
C PHE A 83 20.86 -12.66 34.32
N LEU A 84 20.83 -11.73 35.30
CA LEU A 84 19.71 -10.84 35.49
C LEU A 84 19.48 -9.96 34.23
N VAL A 85 20.55 -9.41 33.68
CA VAL A 85 20.49 -8.59 32.49
C VAL A 85 20.07 -9.42 31.28
N LEU A 86 20.53 -10.64 31.11
CA LEU A 86 20.05 -11.53 30.05
C LEU A 86 18.56 -11.83 30.15
N ILE A 87 18.04 -12.01 31.35
CA ILE A 87 16.60 -12.18 31.58
C ILE A 87 15.83 -10.91 31.18
N VAL A 88 16.29 -9.74 31.61
CA VAL A 88 15.66 -8.45 31.27
C VAL A 88 15.71 -8.23 29.76
N ASN A 89 16.84 -8.51 29.12
CA ASN A 89 17.00 -8.45 27.67
C ASN A 89 15.97 -9.33 26.94
N SER A 90 15.87 -10.60 27.38
CA SER A 90 14.94 -11.55 26.78
C SER A 90 13.49 -11.10 26.92
N ILE A 91 13.12 -10.53 28.07
CA ILE A 91 11.77 -9.95 28.28
C ILE A 91 11.51 -8.78 27.32
N ILE A 92 12.46 -7.84 27.19
CA ILE A 92 12.33 -6.68 26.28
C ILE A 92 12.22 -7.16 24.84
N SER A 93 13.04 -8.12 24.41
CA SER A 93 13.01 -8.70 23.07
C SER A 93 11.64 -9.33 22.77
N VAL A 94 11.09 -10.11 23.71
CA VAL A 94 9.75 -10.71 23.58
C VAL A 94 8.66 -9.63 23.45
N VAL A 95 8.72 -8.57 24.25
CA VAL A 95 7.75 -7.45 24.17
C VAL A 95 7.83 -6.73 22.83
N GLN A 96 9.04 -6.46 22.33
CA GLN A 96 9.25 -5.84 21.01
C GLN A 96 8.71 -6.72 19.88
N THR A 97 8.99 -8.02 19.90
CA THR A 97 8.49 -8.99 18.91
C THR A 97 6.97 -9.03 18.90
N ARG A 98 6.34 -9.11 20.07
CA ARG A 98 4.87 -9.09 20.18
C ARG A 98 4.25 -7.79 19.67
N LYS A 99 4.87 -6.66 19.93
CA LYS A 99 4.38 -5.37 19.44
C LYS A 99 4.48 -5.29 17.90
N ALA A 100 5.55 -5.80 17.32
CA ALA A 100 5.72 -5.90 15.88
C ALA A 100 4.65 -6.82 15.24
N GLU A 101 4.44 -8.03 15.80
CA GLU A 101 3.40 -8.97 15.36
C GLU A 101 1.99 -8.35 15.42
N SER A 102 1.64 -7.70 16.54
CA SER A 102 0.34 -7.06 16.72
C SER A 102 0.08 -5.97 15.69
N SER A 103 1.12 -5.21 15.32
CA SER A 103 1.01 -4.19 14.28
C SER A 103 0.75 -4.80 12.90
N LEU A 104 1.34 -5.97 12.61
CA LEU A 104 1.10 -6.72 11.38
C LEU A 104 -0.30 -7.33 11.30
N ASP A 105 -0.81 -7.85 12.43
CA ASP A 105 -2.16 -8.41 12.49
C ASP A 105 -3.23 -7.34 12.23
N ALA A 106 -3.06 -6.14 12.80
CA ALA A 106 -3.95 -5.01 12.53
C ALA A 106 -4.02 -4.63 11.04
N LEU A 107 -2.89 -4.74 10.31
CA LEU A 107 -2.86 -4.50 8.86
C LEU A 107 -3.60 -5.59 8.07
N ARG A 108 -3.49 -6.86 8.49
CA ARG A 108 -4.21 -7.97 7.86
C ARG A 108 -5.72 -7.80 7.99
N GLU A 109 -6.21 -7.34 9.13
CA GLU A 109 -7.63 -7.06 9.33
C GLU A 109 -8.16 -5.96 8.37
N MET A 110 -7.36 -4.95 8.07
CA MET A 110 -7.76 -3.88 7.12
C MET A 110 -7.90 -4.35 5.67
N SER A 111 -7.32 -5.49 5.30
CA SER A 111 -7.38 -6.06 3.94
C SER A 111 -8.23 -7.33 3.86
N ALA A 112 -9.09 -7.57 4.84
CA ALA A 112 -9.93 -8.77 4.88
C ALA A 112 -10.94 -8.78 3.71
N PRO A 113 -11.18 -9.96 3.08
CA PRO A 113 -12.17 -10.10 2.01
C PRO A 113 -13.58 -9.72 2.46
N VAL A 114 -14.38 -9.20 1.53
CA VAL A 114 -15.76 -8.76 1.76
C VAL A 114 -16.71 -9.71 1.01
N ALA A 115 -17.86 -10.01 1.59
CA ALA A 115 -18.91 -10.80 0.97
C ALA A 115 -20.21 -9.99 0.85
N LYS A 116 -20.90 -10.11 -0.28
CA LYS A 116 -22.21 -9.52 -0.52
C LYS A 116 -23.28 -10.50 -0.04
N VAL A 117 -24.05 -10.15 0.95
CA VAL A 117 -25.06 -11.05 1.56
C VAL A 117 -26.45 -10.43 1.57
N ILE A 118 -27.46 -11.28 1.71
CA ILE A 118 -28.82 -10.87 2.04
C ILE A 118 -29.05 -11.23 3.51
N ARG A 119 -29.28 -10.22 4.35
CA ARG A 119 -29.68 -10.38 5.77
C ARG A 119 -30.81 -9.41 6.07
N ASP A 120 -31.73 -9.82 6.94
CA ASP A 120 -32.93 -9.05 7.27
C ASP A 120 -33.72 -8.58 6.03
N GLY A 121 -33.68 -9.35 4.93
CA GLY A 121 -34.34 -9.07 3.66
C GLY A 121 -33.66 -7.98 2.82
N SER A 122 -32.48 -7.45 3.22
CA SER A 122 -31.75 -6.42 2.50
C SER A 122 -30.34 -6.87 2.09
N LYS A 123 -29.87 -6.36 0.95
CA LYS A 123 -28.47 -6.60 0.52
C LYS A 123 -27.49 -5.81 1.38
N GLN A 124 -26.47 -6.47 1.89
CA GLN A 124 -25.45 -5.90 2.75
C GLN A 124 -24.07 -6.39 2.32
N SER A 125 -23.04 -5.60 2.59
CA SER A 125 -21.65 -5.98 2.42
C SER A 125 -21.04 -6.18 3.79
N ILE A 126 -20.52 -7.39 4.05
CA ILE A 126 -19.92 -7.78 5.33
C ILE A 126 -18.50 -8.33 5.11
N HIS A 127 -17.69 -8.39 6.17
CA HIS A 127 -16.45 -9.15 6.07
C HIS A 127 -16.73 -10.65 5.88
N ALA A 128 -16.04 -11.30 4.93
CA ALA A 128 -16.24 -12.74 4.65
C ALA A 128 -16.07 -13.62 5.90
N ARG A 129 -15.25 -13.18 6.87
CA ARG A 129 -15.07 -13.84 8.17
C ARG A 129 -16.37 -13.92 9.00
N GLU A 130 -17.33 -13.04 8.77
CA GLU A 130 -18.59 -12.97 9.54
C GLU A 130 -19.68 -13.88 8.99
N LEU A 131 -19.40 -14.60 7.90
CA LEU A 131 -20.33 -15.57 7.31
C LEU A 131 -20.58 -16.74 8.24
N VAL A 132 -21.82 -17.17 8.26
CA VAL A 132 -22.28 -18.34 9.02
C VAL A 132 -23.08 -19.28 8.12
N PRO A 133 -23.14 -20.58 8.41
CA PRO A 133 -24.02 -21.51 7.69
C PRO A 133 -25.47 -21.02 7.70
N GLY A 134 -26.09 -20.95 6.53
CA GLY A 134 -27.44 -20.43 6.31
C GLY A 134 -27.49 -18.97 5.79
N ASP A 135 -26.38 -18.24 5.74
CA ASP A 135 -26.32 -16.96 5.04
C ASP A 135 -26.58 -17.13 3.55
N VAL A 136 -27.22 -16.13 2.95
CA VAL A 136 -27.41 -16.04 1.50
C VAL A 136 -26.38 -15.08 0.92
N VAL A 137 -25.54 -15.58 0.01
CA VAL A 137 -24.44 -14.83 -0.62
C VAL A 137 -24.73 -14.61 -2.09
N ILE A 138 -24.41 -13.41 -2.57
CA ILE A 138 -24.50 -13.00 -3.98
C ILE A 138 -23.09 -13.07 -4.58
N LEU A 139 -22.97 -13.68 -5.76
CA LEU A 139 -21.75 -13.78 -6.54
C LEU A 139 -21.89 -13.04 -7.86
N ASP A 140 -20.89 -12.24 -8.18
CA ASP A 140 -20.71 -11.60 -9.48
C ASP A 140 -19.37 -12.01 -10.10
N ALA A 141 -19.23 -11.88 -11.42
CA ALA A 141 -17.95 -12.17 -12.09
C ALA A 141 -16.79 -11.36 -11.49
N GLY A 142 -15.71 -12.04 -11.13
CA GLY A 142 -14.53 -11.48 -10.47
C GLY A 142 -14.51 -11.62 -8.95
N ASP A 143 -15.60 -12.07 -8.34
CA ASP A 143 -15.66 -12.36 -6.90
C ASP A 143 -15.03 -13.74 -6.61
N PHE A 144 -14.35 -13.88 -5.46
CA PHE A 144 -14.05 -15.18 -4.90
C PHE A 144 -15.25 -15.70 -4.11
N VAL A 145 -15.51 -17.00 -4.21
CA VAL A 145 -16.49 -17.68 -3.38
C VAL A 145 -15.99 -17.67 -1.92
N PRO A 146 -16.70 -17.00 -0.99
CA PRO A 146 -16.17 -16.77 0.37
C PRO A 146 -16.40 -17.95 1.34
N ALA A 147 -17.25 -18.90 0.99
CA ALA A 147 -17.59 -20.09 1.78
C ALA A 147 -18.19 -21.17 0.89
N ASP A 148 -18.23 -22.42 1.33
CA ASP A 148 -18.91 -23.48 0.58
C ASP A 148 -20.42 -23.32 0.65
N GLY A 149 -21.11 -23.54 -0.46
CA GLY A 149 -22.54 -23.36 -0.50
C GLY A 149 -23.28 -24.10 -1.61
N ARG A 150 -24.63 -24.15 -1.47
CA ARG A 150 -25.56 -24.71 -2.42
C ARG A 150 -26.23 -23.60 -3.22
N LEU A 151 -26.06 -23.65 -4.55
CA LEU A 151 -26.66 -22.68 -5.47
C LEU A 151 -28.18 -22.87 -5.51
N PHE A 152 -28.90 -21.77 -5.55
CA PHE A 152 -30.33 -21.73 -5.78
C PHE A 152 -30.78 -20.76 -6.88
N GLU A 153 -29.85 -19.86 -7.31
CA GLU A 153 -30.00 -19.01 -8.48
C GLU A 153 -28.68 -18.98 -9.28
N SER A 154 -28.76 -19.16 -10.60
CA SER A 154 -27.62 -19.12 -11.51
C SER A 154 -28.00 -18.41 -12.80
N GLY A 155 -27.30 -17.33 -13.15
CA GLY A 155 -27.39 -16.62 -14.42
C GLY A 155 -26.12 -16.84 -15.22
N SER A 156 -26.01 -17.97 -15.96
CA SER A 156 -24.82 -18.35 -16.73
C SER A 156 -23.53 -18.34 -15.91
N LEU A 157 -23.60 -18.79 -14.65
CA LEU A 157 -22.49 -18.74 -13.70
C LEU A 157 -21.42 -19.76 -14.08
N LYS A 158 -20.17 -19.31 -14.27
CA LYS A 158 -18.99 -20.16 -14.47
C LYS A 158 -17.95 -19.86 -13.41
N ILE A 159 -17.43 -20.94 -12.80
CA ILE A 159 -16.49 -20.86 -11.68
C ILE A 159 -15.25 -21.65 -11.98
N ASP A 160 -14.09 -21.03 -11.81
CA ASP A 160 -12.78 -21.70 -11.83
C ASP A 160 -12.56 -22.38 -10.47
N GLU A 161 -12.56 -23.68 -10.48
CA GLU A 161 -12.35 -24.56 -9.32
C GLU A 161 -11.02 -25.29 -9.39
N GLY A 162 -10.11 -24.87 -10.29
CA GLY A 162 -8.83 -25.54 -10.53
C GLY A 162 -7.95 -25.72 -9.30
N MET A 163 -8.07 -24.86 -8.30
CA MET A 163 -7.38 -25.03 -7.01
C MET A 163 -7.83 -26.27 -6.22
N LEU A 164 -9.05 -26.73 -6.41
CA LEU A 164 -9.64 -27.85 -5.70
C LEU A 164 -9.69 -29.12 -6.56
N THR A 165 -9.97 -29.00 -7.84
CA THR A 165 -10.18 -30.12 -8.76
C THR A 165 -8.94 -30.46 -9.58
N GLY A 166 -8.03 -29.50 -9.77
CA GLY A 166 -6.89 -29.61 -10.67
C GLY A 166 -7.22 -29.38 -12.15
N GLU A 167 -8.49 -29.12 -12.47
CA GLU A 167 -8.97 -28.86 -13.84
C GLU A 167 -8.78 -27.38 -14.18
N SER A 168 -8.29 -27.08 -15.39
CA SER A 168 -7.98 -25.69 -15.81
C SER A 168 -9.18 -24.98 -16.43
N GLU A 169 -10.26 -25.68 -16.75
CA GLU A 169 -11.46 -25.12 -17.36
C GLU A 169 -12.47 -24.70 -16.31
N ALA A 170 -13.10 -23.54 -16.51
CA ALA A 170 -14.16 -23.07 -15.63
C ALA A 170 -15.44 -23.91 -15.77
N VAL A 171 -15.96 -24.35 -14.65
CA VAL A 171 -17.15 -25.21 -14.58
C VAL A 171 -18.41 -24.35 -14.64
N GLU A 172 -19.31 -24.66 -15.58
CA GLU A 172 -20.63 -24.04 -15.64
C GLU A 172 -21.54 -24.59 -14.52
N LYS A 173 -22.22 -23.71 -13.77
CA LYS A 173 -22.96 -24.04 -12.57
C LYS A 173 -24.47 -23.99 -12.80
N TYR A 174 -25.15 -25.02 -12.31
CA TYR A 174 -26.58 -25.21 -12.42
C TYR A 174 -27.25 -25.37 -11.05
N ILE A 175 -28.56 -25.21 -10.97
CA ILE A 175 -29.30 -25.29 -9.71
C ILE A 175 -29.96 -26.67 -9.47
N ASP A 176 -29.93 -27.53 -10.47
CA ASP A 176 -30.62 -28.84 -10.42
C ASP A 176 -30.00 -29.77 -9.37
N THR A 177 -30.79 -30.69 -8.85
CA THR A 177 -30.32 -31.71 -7.90
C THR A 177 -29.55 -32.81 -8.63
N ILE A 178 -28.46 -33.26 -8.04
CA ILE A 178 -27.64 -34.36 -8.57
C ILE A 178 -27.98 -35.64 -7.76
N PRO A 179 -28.70 -36.59 -8.34
CA PRO A 179 -29.19 -37.77 -7.59
C PRO A 179 -28.06 -38.78 -7.32
N ASP A 180 -27.06 -38.84 -8.17
CA ASP A 180 -26.00 -39.82 -8.09
C ASP A 180 -24.84 -39.35 -7.17
N GLU A 181 -24.02 -40.29 -6.74
CA GLU A 181 -22.80 -39.97 -6.00
C GLU A 181 -21.71 -39.56 -6.98
N VAL A 182 -21.26 -38.29 -6.89
CA VAL A 182 -20.31 -37.70 -7.84
C VAL A 182 -19.12 -37.13 -7.13
N GLY A 183 -18.00 -37.01 -7.86
CA GLY A 183 -16.79 -36.38 -7.38
C GLY A 183 -16.95 -34.86 -7.10
N LEU A 184 -15.97 -34.24 -6.48
CA LEU A 184 -16.03 -32.84 -6.10
C LEU A 184 -16.23 -31.91 -7.32
N GLY A 185 -15.50 -32.15 -8.43
CA GLY A 185 -15.57 -31.35 -9.65
C GLY A 185 -16.91 -31.49 -10.40
N ASP A 186 -17.65 -32.60 -10.18
CA ASP A 186 -18.93 -32.85 -10.84
C ASP A 186 -20.13 -32.30 -10.05
N ARG A 187 -19.87 -31.68 -8.86
CA ARG A 187 -20.93 -31.06 -8.06
C ARG A 187 -21.31 -29.69 -8.59
N VAL A 188 -21.86 -29.67 -9.81
CA VAL A 188 -22.15 -28.43 -10.55
C VAL A 188 -23.20 -27.52 -9.89
N ASN A 189 -23.90 -27.98 -8.85
CA ASN A 189 -24.85 -27.20 -8.08
C ASN A 189 -24.31 -26.70 -6.74
N MET A 190 -23.03 -26.93 -6.49
CA MET A 190 -22.30 -26.42 -5.33
C MET A 190 -21.26 -25.37 -5.75
N VAL A 191 -20.91 -24.49 -4.83
CA VAL A 191 -19.79 -23.57 -4.95
C VAL A 191 -18.84 -23.79 -3.78
N PHE A 192 -17.54 -23.63 -4.02
CA PHE A 192 -16.52 -23.95 -3.05
C PHE A 192 -15.66 -22.73 -2.71
N SER A 193 -15.38 -22.54 -1.44
CA SER A 193 -14.56 -21.45 -0.92
C SER A 193 -13.22 -21.35 -1.65
N GLY A 194 -12.79 -20.12 -2.00
CA GLY A 194 -11.53 -19.85 -2.67
C GLY A 194 -11.57 -19.99 -4.19
N SER A 195 -12.66 -20.52 -4.78
CA SER A 195 -12.86 -20.58 -6.23
C SER A 195 -13.23 -19.22 -6.80
N LEU A 196 -12.89 -18.99 -8.08
CA LEU A 196 -13.09 -17.71 -8.75
C LEU A 196 -14.30 -17.75 -9.67
N VAL A 197 -15.20 -16.79 -9.53
CA VAL A 197 -16.29 -16.54 -10.49
C VAL A 197 -15.72 -15.86 -11.74
N VAL A 198 -15.62 -16.60 -12.86
CA VAL A 198 -15.06 -16.06 -14.11
C VAL A 198 -16.12 -15.44 -15.02
N TYR A 199 -17.37 -15.85 -14.89
CA TYR A 199 -18.47 -15.34 -15.72
C TYR A 199 -19.83 -15.50 -15.05
N GLY A 200 -20.77 -14.60 -15.36
CA GLY A 200 -22.16 -14.67 -14.90
C GLY A 200 -22.36 -14.18 -13.46
N ARG A 201 -23.49 -14.54 -12.90
CA ARG A 201 -23.88 -14.21 -11.52
C ARG A 201 -24.67 -15.36 -10.91
N GLY A 202 -24.69 -15.42 -9.57
CA GLY A 202 -25.49 -16.44 -8.87
C GLY A 202 -25.73 -16.07 -7.41
N MET A 203 -26.66 -16.83 -6.80
CA MET A 203 -26.88 -16.76 -5.36
C MET A 203 -26.83 -18.18 -4.76
N PHE A 204 -26.20 -18.28 -3.60
CA PHE A 204 -26.07 -19.53 -2.88
C PHE A 204 -26.33 -19.38 -1.38
N VAL A 205 -26.75 -20.46 -0.74
CA VAL A 205 -26.84 -20.54 0.72
C VAL A 205 -25.58 -21.19 1.26
N VAL A 206 -24.95 -20.58 2.25
CA VAL A 206 -23.72 -21.07 2.90
C VAL A 206 -24.03 -22.38 3.63
N THR A 207 -23.27 -23.42 3.33
CA THR A 207 -23.41 -24.76 3.91
C THR A 207 -22.24 -25.16 4.81
N GLY A 208 -21.05 -24.58 4.54
CA GLY A 208 -19.83 -24.84 5.31
C GLY A 208 -18.94 -23.60 5.39
N THR A 209 -18.32 -23.39 6.56
CA THR A 209 -17.41 -22.25 6.83
C THR A 209 -16.10 -22.74 7.42
N ALA A 210 -15.04 -21.97 7.27
CA ALA A 210 -13.72 -22.21 7.88
C ALA A 210 -13.17 -23.62 7.62
N SER A 211 -12.93 -24.39 8.68
CA SER A 211 -12.40 -25.76 8.61
C SER A 211 -13.36 -26.78 7.99
N GLU A 212 -14.64 -26.45 7.90
CA GLU A 212 -15.66 -27.32 7.31
C GLU A 212 -15.77 -27.17 5.78
N THR A 213 -15.14 -26.13 5.19
CA THR A 213 -15.04 -25.98 3.73
C THR A 213 -14.09 -27.02 3.13
N GLU A 214 -14.25 -27.34 1.85
CA GLU A 214 -13.36 -28.28 1.17
C GLU A 214 -11.90 -27.79 1.19
N ILE A 215 -11.67 -26.48 0.98
CA ILE A 215 -10.35 -25.89 1.09
C ILE A 215 -9.82 -25.92 2.54
N GLY A 216 -10.71 -25.78 3.53
CA GLY A 216 -10.38 -25.85 4.94
C GLY A 216 -9.89 -27.24 5.37
N LYS A 217 -10.49 -28.30 4.83
CA LYS A 217 -10.07 -29.70 5.04
C LYS A 217 -8.67 -29.96 4.48
N ILE A 218 -8.34 -29.35 3.32
CA ILE A 218 -7.02 -29.45 2.68
C ILE A 218 -5.98 -28.59 3.41
N ALA A 219 -6.34 -27.39 3.85
CA ALA A 219 -5.43 -26.47 4.53
C ALA A 219 -4.88 -27.02 5.84
N GLY A 220 -5.64 -27.83 6.54
CA GLY A 220 -5.17 -28.56 7.72
C GLY A 220 -3.98 -29.50 7.47
N LEU A 221 -3.74 -29.86 6.20
CA LEU A 221 -2.60 -30.67 5.76
C LEU A 221 -1.39 -29.86 5.31
N LEU A 222 -1.56 -28.52 5.10
CA LEU A 222 -0.55 -27.63 4.48
C LEU A 222 0.02 -26.57 5.45
N GLU A 223 0.05 -26.78 6.74
CA GLU A 223 0.38 -25.81 7.81
C GLU A 223 1.81 -25.20 7.80
N THR A 224 2.56 -25.17 6.69
CA THR A 224 3.99 -24.80 6.67
C THR A 224 4.41 -23.74 5.64
N ALA A 225 3.61 -22.71 5.39
CA ALA A 225 4.11 -21.58 4.61
C ALA A 225 4.68 -20.49 5.53
N GLU A 226 6.01 -20.39 5.62
CA GLU A 226 6.70 -19.29 6.31
C GLU A 226 6.47 -17.95 5.59
N ALA A 227 6.28 -16.86 6.37
CA ALA A 227 6.18 -15.52 5.84
C ALA A 227 7.49 -15.13 5.11
N LYS A 228 7.40 -14.74 3.83
CA LYS A 228 8.57 -14.33 3.04
C LYS A 228 9.17 -13.04 3.61
N GLN A 229 10.46 -13.06 3.89
CA GLN A 229 11.24 -11.90 4.34
C GLN A 229 11.33 -10.83 3.24
N THR A 230 11.39 -9.55 3.65
CA THR A 230 11.62 -8.42 2.73
C THR A 230 13.04 -8.47 2.13
N PRO A 231 13.29 -7.87 0.97
CA PRO A 231 14.64 -7.73 0.41
C PRO A 231 15.61 -7.08 1.40
N LEU A 232 15.17 -6.05 2.13
CA LEU A 232 15.95 -5.39 3.17
C LEU A 232 16.29 -6.33 4.32
N GLN A 233 15.32 -7.11 4.81
CA GLN A 233 15.56 -8.08 5.88
C GLN A 233 16.59 -9.13 5.47
N ARG A 234 16.51 -9.65 4.23
CA ARG A 234 17.52 -10.59 3.70
C ARG A 234 18.91 -9.96 3.58
N LYS A 235 19.01 -8.71 3.12
CA LYS A 235 20.28 -7.97 3.07
C LYS A 235 20.85 -7.72 4.46
N LEU A 236 19.99 -7.36 5.43
CA LEU A 236 20.39 -7.18 6.83
C LEU A 236 20.87 -8.48 7.46
N GLU A 237 20.19 -9.60 7.24
CA GLU A 237 20.60 -10.90 7.74
C GLU A 237 21.96 -11.33 7.15
N SER A 238 22.14 -11.18 5.83
CA SER A 238 23.43 -11.45 5.18
C SER A 238 24.55 -10.55 5.72
N PHE A 239 24.26 -9.26 5.92
CA PHE A 239 25.20 -8.32 6.51
C PHE A 239 25.52 -8.68 7.95
N SER A 240 24.52 -9.01 8.79
CA SER A 240 24.70 -9.40 10.19
C SER A 240 25.56 -10.67 10.31
N LYS A 241 25.37 -11.66 9.43
CA LYS A 241 26.23 -12.86 9.38
C LYS A 241 27.69 -12.51 9.07
N LYS A 242 27.95 -11.64 8.08
CA LYS A 242 29.30 -11.20 7.72
C LYS A 242 29.94 -10.38 8.84
N LEU A 243 29.16 -9.47 9.44
CA LEU A 243 29.59 -8.66 10.57
C LEU A 243 29.93 -9.56 11.77
N GLY A 244 29.06 -10.51 12.12
CA GLY A 244 29.29 -11.47 13.21
C GLY A 244 30.58 -12.27 13.04
N LEU A 245 30.86 -12.75 11.82
CA LEU A 245 32.10 -13.43 11.52
C LEU A 245 33.34 -12.51 11.68
N GLY A 246 33.24 -11.26 11.21
CA GLY A 246 34.28 -10.25 11.37
C GLY A 246 34.56 -9.89 12.83
N ILE A 247 33.48 -9.78 13.63
CA ILE A 247 33.57 -9.54 15.08
C ILE A 247 34.22 -10.72 15.79
N LEU A 248 33.78 -11.94 15.46
CA LEU A 248 34.40 -13.15 16.03
C LEU A 248 35.91 -13.21 15.75
N ALA A 249 36.32 -12.93 14.52
CA ALA A 249 37.74 -12.86 14.15
C ALA A 249 38.49 -11.79 14.95
N LEU A 250 37.88 -10.61 15.15
CA LEU A 250 38.44 -9.53 15.97
C LEU A 250 38.56 -9.93 17.44
N CYS A 251 37.55 -10.60 18.01
CA CYS A 251 37.59 -11.09 19.38
C CYS A 251 38.71 -12.13 19.59
N VAL A 252 38.87 -13.04 18.64
CA VAL A 252 39.96 -14.02 18.67
C VAL A 252 41.33 -13.33 18.59
N LEU A 253 41.47 -12.31 17.74
CA LEU A 253 42.69 -11.54 17.62
C LEU A 253 43.03 -10.81 18.92
N ILE A 254 42.02 -10.11 19.52
CA ILE A 254 42.17 -9.40 20.79
C ILE A 254 42.60 -10.34 21.89
N PHE A 255 41.88 -11.47 22.01
CA PHE A 255 42.23 -12.50 23.01
C PHE A 255 43.64 -13.04 22.79
N ALA A 256 44.05 -13.34 21.56
CA ALA A 256 45.38 -13.82 21.23
C ALA A 256 46.48 -12.78 21.55
N VAL A 257 46.24 -11.50 21.30
CA VAL A 257 47.17 -10.40 21.62
C VAL A 257 47.34 -10.28 23.12
N GLU A 258 46.27 -10.24 23.90
CA GLU A 258 46.30 -10.12 25.35
C GLU A 258 46.92 -11.37 26.01
N ALA A 259 46.46 -12.55 25.62
CA ALA A 259 47.04 -13.81 26.09
C ALA A 259 48.56 -13.92 25.75
N GLY A 260 48.93 -13.46 24.54
CA GLY A 260 50.33 -13.39 24.13
C GLY A 260 51.17 -12.43 24.99
N ARG A 261 50.63 -11.28 25.35
CA ARG A 261 51.32 -10.33 26.28
C ARG A 261 51.54 -10.94 27.66
N VAL A 262 50.52 -11.65 28.18
CA VAL A 262 50.63 -12.35 29.47
C VAL A 262 51.65 -13.45 29.44
N LEU A 263 51.71 -14.26 28.37
CA LEU A 263 52.63 -15.37 28.21
C LEU A 263 54.07 -14.93 27.94
N LEU A 264 54.30 -13.75 27.36
CA LEU A 264 55.61 -13.23 27.01
C LEU A 264 56.14 -12.23 28.06
N GLY A 265 55.29 -11.76 28.98
CA GLY A 265 55.63 -10.80 30.05
C GLY A 265 56.23 -11.53 31.26
N ASP A 266 57.21 -10.92 31.91
CA ASP A 266 57.98 -11.49 33.04
C ASP A 266 57.24 -11.33 34.39
N ASN A 267 55.91 -11.08 34.40
CA ASN A 267 55.13 -10.82 35.59
C ASN A 267 54.49 -12.12 36.14
N SER A 268 54.93 -12.45 37.33
CA SER A 268 54.38 -13.55 38.19
C SER A 268 52.98 -13.29 38.75
N ALA A 269 52.21 -12.41 38.13
CA ALA A 269 50.80 -12.23 38.46
C ALA A 269 50.00 -13.49 38.07
N ASP A 270 48.94 -13.78 38.82
CA ASP A 270 48.09 -14.93 38.60
C ASP A 270 47.67 -15.03 37.12
N MET A 271 48.28 -16.00 36.41
CA MET A 271 48.07 -16.22 34.96
C MET A 271 46.57 -16.46 34.64
N ALA A 272 45.82 -17.03 35.56
CA ALA A 272 44.40 -17.28 35.40
C ALA A 272 43.60 -15.97 35.35
N THR A 273 43.90 -15.00 36.22
CA THR A 273 43.28 -13.67 36.27
C THR A 273 43.60 -12.87 35.02
N ALA A 274 44.83 -12.96 34.52
CA ALA A 274 45.22 -12.25 33.31
C ALA A 274 44.56 -12.82 32.04
N ILE A 275 44.40 -14.11 31.90
CA ILE A 275 43.67 -14.78 30.81
C ILE A 275 42.18 -14.42 30.88
N LEU A 276 41.59 -14.38 32.10
CA LEU A 276 40.21 -13.96 32.29
C LEU A 276 39.99 -12.52 31.83
N ASN A 277 40.89 -11.60 32.18
CA ASN A 277 40.81 -10.22 31.73
C ASN A 277 40.88 -10.12 30.19
N ALA A 278 41.74 -10.86 29.53
CA ALA A 278 41.83 -10.95 28.08
C ALA A 278 40.53 -11.48 27.47
N PHE A 279 39.92 -12.49 28.08
CA PHE A 279 38.61 -12.99 27.65
C PHE A 279 37.49 -11.96 27.82
N MET A 280 37.44 -11.29 28.97
CA MET A 280 36.43 -10.22 29.22
C MET A 280 36.60 -9.05 28.31
N PHE A 281 37.81 -8.71 27.89
CA PHE A 281 38.08 -7.69 26.91
C PHE A 281 37.48 -8.05 25.53
N ALA A 282 37.68 -9.30 25.09
CA ALA A 282 37.12 -9.82 23.85
C ALA A 282 35.57 -9.84 23.90
N VAL A 283 35.01 -10.27 25.06
CA VAL A 283 33.56 -10.25 25.28
C VAL A 283 32.98 -8.81 25.21
N ALA A 284 33.68 -7.84 25.81
CA ALA A 284 33.23 -6.44 25.74
C ALA A 284 33.17 -5.92 24.28
N VAL A 285 34.16 -6.25 23.45
CA VAL A 285 34.15 -5.92 22.02
C VAL A 285 33.00 -6.61 21.28
N ALA A 286 32.74 -7.88 21.58
CA ALA A 286 31.64 -8.62 21.00
C ALA A 286 30.29 -7.93 21.28
N VAL A 287 30.06 -7.61 22.56
CA VAL A 287 28.81 -6.90 22.97
C VAL A 287 28.70 -5.50 22.36
N ALA A 288 29.83 -4.76 22.31
CA ALA A 288 29.85 -3.41 21.74
C ALA A 288 29.51 -3.39 20.23
N ALA A 289 29.85 -4.45 19.52
CA ALA A 289 29.85 -4.44 18.06
C ALA A 289 28.51 -4.77 17.42
N ILE A 290 27.62 -5.50 18.10
CA ILE A 290 26.36 -5.99 17.51
C ILE A 290 25.17 -5.16 17.99
N PRO A 291 24.40 -4.54 17.07
CA PRO A 291 23.16 -3.85 17.42
C PRO A 291 22.02 -4.87 17.53
N GLU A 292 21.75 -5.38 18.72
CA GLU A 292 20.77 -6.45 19.00
C GLU A 292 19.33 -6.08 18.56
N ALA A 293 18.93 -4.81 18.71
CA ALA A 293 17.59 -4.34 18.39
C ALA A 293 17.33 -4.11 16.88
N LEU A 294 18.32 -4.32 16.00
CA LEU A 294 18.25 -3.90 14.59
C LEU A 294 17.06 -4.48 13.84
N SER A 295 16.84 -5.78 13.93
CA SER A 295 15.75 -6.47 13.22
C SER A 295 14.38 -6.03 13.70
N SER A 296 14.22 -5.89 15.02
CA SER A 296 12.98 -5.42 15.64
C SER A 296 12.66 -3.97 15.24
N ILE A 297 13.67 -3.09 15.22
CA ILE A 297 13.52 -1.68 14.81
C ILE A 297 13.04 -1.60 13.36
N VAL A 298 13.66 -2.34 12.45
CA VAL A 298 13.25 -2.35 11.02
C VAL A 298 11.80 -2.77 10.88
N THR A 299 11.39 -3.83 11.57
CA THR A 299 10.00 -4.33 11.53
C THR A 299 9.02 -3.29 12.10
N ILE A 300 9.35 -2.64 13.21
CA ILE A 300 8.52 -1.58 13.80
C ILE A 300 8.41 -0.37 12.85
N VAL A 301 9.50 0.05 12.23
CA VAL A 301 9.51 1.20 11.31
C VAL A 301 8.69 0.89 10.05
N LEU A 302 8.79 -0.32 9.50
CA LEU A 302 7.95 -0.78 8.40
C LEU A 302 6.46 -0.79 8.80
N ALA A 303 6.12 -1.30 9.99
CA ALA A 303 4.75 -1.32 10.49
C ALA A 303 4.17 0.09 10.71
N VAL A 304 4.98 1.04 11.19
CA VAL A 304 4.57 2.45 11.30
C VAL A 304 4.37 3.07 9.91
N GLY A 305 5.23 2.73 8.95
CA GLY A 305 5.12 3.18 7.56
C GLY A 305 3.85 2.68 6.90
N THR A 306 3.52 1.39 7.04
CA THR A 306 2.27 0.81 6.50
C THR A 306 1.03 1.46 7.10
N ASN A 307 1.03 1.71 8.41
CA ASN A 307 -0.08 2.40 9.08
C ASN A 307 -0.25 3.85 8.56
N LYS A 308 0.86 4.54 8.25
CA LYS A 308 0.82 5.86 7.64
C LYS A 308 0.27 5.81 6.21
N MET A 309 0.66 4.81 5.41
CA MET A 309 0.13 4.60 4.06
C MET A 309 -1.37 4.30 4.09
N ALA A 310 -1.82 3.45 5.02
CA ALA A 310 -3.24 3.14 5.19
C ALA A 310 -4.10 4.37 5.51
N LYS A 311 -3.57 5.32 6.30
CA LYS A 311 -4.22 6.63 6.55
C LYS A 311 -4.28 7.53 5.32
N GLN A 312 -3.49 7.25 4.31
CA GLN A 312 -3.47 7.91 3.00
C GLN A 312 -4.09 7.00 1.93
N HIS A 313 -5.09 6.22 2.30
CA HIS A 313 -5.87 5.36 1.41
C HIS A 313 -5.10 4.23 0.72
N ALA A 314 -3.84 3.96 1.09
CA ALA A 314 -3.00 2.91 0.52
C ALA A 314 -2.80 1.77 1.53
N ILE A 315 -3.60 0.70 1.42
CA ILE A 315 -3.50 -0.49 2.28
C ILE A 315 -2.45 -1.44 1.71
N ILE A 316 -1.41 -1.70 2.47
CA ILE A 316 -0.33 -2.62 2.11
C ILE A 316 -0.70 -4.05 2.54
N ARG A 317 -0.79 -4.97 1.59
CA ARG A 317 -1.03 -6.40 1.85
C ARG A 317 0.26 -7.19 2.10
N LYS A 318 1.37 -6.77 1.49
CA LYS A 318 2.67 -7.45 1.59
C LYS A 318 3.72 -6.45 2.08
N LEU A 319 4.32 -6.67 3.25
CA LEU A 319 5.34 -5.77 3.82
C LEU A 319 6.49 -5.41 2.88
N PRO A 320 7.01 -6.35 2.05
CA PRO A 320 8.04 -6.01 1.07
C PRO A 320 7.67 -4.86 0.13
N ALA A 321 6.37 -4.65 -0.12
CA ALA A 321 5.89 -3.58 -1.00
C ALA A 321 6.23 -2.18 -0.49
N VAL A 322 6.32 -1.95 0.83
CA VAL A 322 6.69 -0.65 1.41
C VAL A 322 8.09 -0.21 0.95
N GLU A 323 9.04 -1.14 0.97
CA GLU A 323 10.41 -0.89 0.51
C GLU A 323 10.45 -0.68 -1.00
N THR A 324 9.76 -1.55 -1.74
CA THR A 324 9.74 -1.53 -3.21
C THR A 324 9.06 -0.26 -3.73
N LEU A 325 7.97 0.21 -3.09
CA LEU A 325 7.31 1.49 -3.39
C LEU A 325 8.29 2.66 -3.36
N GLY A 326 9.12 2.75 -2.33
CA GLY A 326 10.14 3.79 -2.24
C GLY A 326 11.18 3.78 -3.36
N SER A 327 11.27 2.68 -4.10
CA SER A 327 12.19 2.50 -5.25
C SER A 327 11.48 2.57 -6.60
N THR A 328 10.15 2.81 -6.63
CA THR A 328 9.37 2.86 -7.87
C THR A 328 9.94 3.86 -8.85
N SER A 329 10.16 3.38 -10.08
CA SER A 329 10.73 4.15 -11.20
C SER A 329 9.69 4.41 -12.29
N VAL A 330 8.70 3.51 -12.42
CA VAL A 330 7.64 3.58 -13.42
C VAL A 330 6.30 3.24 -12.77
N ILE A 331 5.27 4.01 -13.06
CA ILE A 331 3.89 3.73 -12.69
C ILE A 331 3.09 3.52 -13.96
N CYS A 332 2.69 2.29 -14.23
CA CYS A 332 1.73 1.93 -15.27
C CYS A 332 0.33 2.04 -14.66
N THR A 333 -0.44 3.00 -15.10
CA THR A 333 -1.75 3.29 -14.51
C THR A 333 -2.88 3.15 -15.51
N ASP A 334 -4.00 2.57 -15.07
CA ASP A 334 -5.24 2.63 -15.84
C ASP A 334 -5.74 4.09 -15.88
N LYS A 335 -6.51 4.42 -16.90
CA LYS A 335 -7.12 5.73 -17.06
C LYS A 335 -8.38 5.86 -16.21
N THR A 336 -9.35 4.94 -16.47
CA THR A 336 -10.72 5.07 -15.96
C THR A 336 -10.77 4.81 -14.45
N GLY A 337 -11.40 5.74 -13.73
CA GLY A 337 -11.54 5.65 -12.28
C GLY A 337 -10.25 5.93 -11.49
N THR A 338 -9.06 5.83 -12.09
CA THR A 338 -7.77 6.10 -11.44
C THR A 338 -7.26 7.51 -11.72
N LEU A 339 -7.04 7.84 -12.99
CA LEU A 339 -6.68 9.21 -13.42
C LEU A 339 -7.91 10.09 -13.59
N THR A 340 -9.05 9.48 -13.96
CA THR A 340 -10.31 10.16 -14.17
C THR A 340 -11.30 9.86 -13.03
N GLN A 341 -12.41 10.57 -13.01
CA GLN A 341 -13.42 10.49 -11.94
C GLN A 341 -14.30 9.24 -12.04
N ASN A 342 -14.23 8.48 -13.14
CA ASN A 342 -15.18 7.42 -13.50
C ASN A 342 -16.64 7.94 -13.53
N LYS A 343 -16.81 9.16 -13.97
CA LYS A 343 -18.09 9.86 -14.01
C LYS A 343 -18.21 10.64 -15.30
N MET A 344 -19.05 10.16 -16.23
CA MET A 344 -19.34 10.91 -17.44
C MET A 344 -19.94 12.26 -17.08
N THR A 345 -19.47 13.32 -17.71
CA THR A 345 -19.91 14.68 -17.48
C THR A 345 -20.12 15.39 -18.82
N VAL A 346 -21.27 16.00 -19.02
CA VAL A 346 -21.51 16.87 -20.17
C VAL A 346 -20.72 18.15 -19.98
N VAL A 347 -19.77 18.39 -20.90
CA VAL A 347 -18.86 19.54 -20.83
C VAL A 347 -19.19 20.59 -21.88
N ASP A 348 -19.86 20.19 -22.96
CA ASP A 348 -20.22 21.11 -24.06
C ASP A 348 -21.54 20.68 -24.74
N TYR A 349 -22.17 21.58 -25.46
CA TYR A 349 -23.33 21.29 -26.29
C TYR A 349 -23.30 22.15 -27.57
N TYR A 350 -24.05 21.74 -28.55
CA TYR A 350 -24.18 22.50 -29.80
C TYR A 350 -25.60 22.49 -30.31
N LEU A 351 -26.11 23.67 -30.65
CA LEU A 351 -27.37 23.86 -31.36
C LEU A 351 -27.12 24.28 -32.82
N PRO A 352 -28.00 23.96 -33.75
CA PRO A 352 -27.84 24.30 -35.17
C PRO A 352 -27.75 25.79 -35.51
N ASP A 353 -28.15 26.68 -34.58
CA ASP A 353 -27.93 28.13 -34.68
C ASP A 353 -26.51 28.58 -34.38
N GLY A 354 -25.62 27.64 -34.02
CA GLY A 354 -24.24 27.89 -33.71
C GLY A 354 -23.96 28.08 -32.22
N THR A 355 -24.97 27.99 -31.36
CA THR A 355 -24.78 28.12 -29.91
C THR A 355 -23.97 26.98 -29.36
N LYS A 356 -22.83 27.29 -28.71
CA LYS A 356 -21.91 26.34 -28.05
C LYS A 356 -21.60 26.74 -26.61
N GLU A 357 -22.10 27.87 -26.13
CA GLU A 357 -21.78 28.39 -24.81
C GLU A 357 -22.59 27.71 -23.71
N ASN A 358 -22.19 27.95 -22.46
CA ASN A 358 -22.92 27.45 -21.29
C ASN A 358 -24.40 27.92 -21.34
N PHE A 359 -25.29 27.05 -20.82
CA PHE A 359 -26.68 27.41 -20.63
C PHE A 359 -26.79 28.68 -19.79
N PRO A 360 -27.73 29.62 -20.14
CA PRO A 360 -28.01 30.78 -19.31
C PRO A 360 -28.36 30.33 -17.87
N GLU A 361 -27.88 31.06 -16.85
CA GLU A 361 -28.08 30.71 -15.44
C GLU A 361 -29.55 30.54 -15.05
N SER A 362 -30.43 31.26 -15.72
CA SER A 362 -31.87 31.25 -15.46
C SER A 362 -32.60 30.50 -16.57
N PRO A 363 -33.33 29.40 -16.27
CA PRO A 363 -34.09 28.65 -17.27
C PRO A 363 -35.12 29.48 -18.04
N GLU A 364 -35.55 30.60 -17.49
CA GLU A 364 -36.48 31.54 -18.15
C GLU A 364 -35.88 32.17 -19.42
N ASN A 365 -34.55 32.32 -19.45
CA ASN A 365 -33.80 32.94 -20.55
C ASN A 365 -33.35 31.91 -21.61
N TRP A 366 -33.71 30.65 -21.46
CA TRP A 366 -33.33 29.61 -22.41
C TRP A 366 -34.05 29.75 -23.71
N SER A 367 -33.38 29.54 -24.81
CA SER A 367 -33.95 29.37 -26.11
C SER A 367 -34.87 28.15 -26.17
N GLU A 368 -35.75 28.08 -27.12
CA GLU A 368 -36.61 26.90 -27.31
C GLU A 368 -35.78 25.67 -27.70
N GLY A 369 -34.65 25.86 -28.41
CA GLY A 369 -33.69 24.80 -28.71
C GLY A 369 -33.07 24.19 -27.46
N GLU A 370 -32.61 25.02 -26.52
CA GLU A 370 -32.01 24.57 -25.24
C GLU A 370 -33.04 23.83 -24.39
N ARG A 371 -34.27 24.31 -24.30
CA ARG A 371 -35.35 23.62 -23.57
C ARG A 371 -35.64 22.24 -24.15
N ARG A 372 -35.72 22.14 -25.47
CA ARG A 372 -35.95 20.86 -26.16
C ARG A 372 -34.80 19.91 -25.95
N LEU A 373 -33.57 20.38 -26.04
CA LEU A 373 -32.37 19.57 -25.80
C LEU A 373 -32.42 18.91 -24.41
N ILE A 374 -32.66 19.70 -23.36
CA ILE A 374 -32.77 19.19 -21.98
C ILE A 374 -33.96 18.23 -21.83
N HIS A 375 -35.15 18.56 -22.39
CA HIS A 375 -36.28 17.67 -22.29
C HIS A 375 -36.04 16.33 -22.95
N ILE A 376 -35.41 16.27 -24.13
CA ILE A 376 -35.07 15.02 -24.79
C ILE A 376 -34.01 14.26 -23.96
N ALA A 377 -32.97 14.93 -23.46
CA ALA A 377 -31.94 14.32 -22.65
C ALA A 377 -32.48 13.66 -21.37
N VAL A 378 -33.49 14.25 -20.75
CA VAL A 378 -34.12 13.77 -19.50
C VAL A 378 -35.19 12.73 -19.74
N LEU A 379 -36.07 12.93 -20.75
CA LEU A 379 -37.23 12.09 -21.01
C LEU A 379 -36.88 10.80 -21.74
N CYS A 380 -35.94 10.89 -22.70
CA CYS A 380 -35.39 9.72 -23.39
C CYS A 380 -34.22 9.15 -22.60
N ASN A 381 -34.46 8.66 -21.36
CA ASN A 381 -33.39 8.30 -20.41
C ASN A 381 -33.98 7.39 -19.32
N ASP A 382 -33.27 6.30 -18.98
CA ASP A 382 -33.68 5.29 -18.01
C ASP A 382 -32.95 5.41 -16.66
N SER A 383 -31.93 6.25 -16.56
CA SER A 383 -31.15 6.43 -15.34
C SER A 383 -31.87 7.26 -14.28
N ASN A 384 -31.47 7.13 -13.05
CA ASN A 384 -32.06 7.82 -11.90
C ASN A 384 -30.99 8.17 -10.86
N ILE A 385 -31.29 9.13 -9.98
CA ILE A 385 -30.50 9.45 -8.78
C ILE A 385 -31.42 9.24 -7.57
N ASN A 386 -31.04 8.34 -6.67
CA ASN A 386 -31.87 8.05 -5.50
C ASN A 386 -31.81 9.20 -4.47
N SER A 387 -32.65 9.12 -3.42
CA SER A 387 -32.73 10.11 -2.33
C SER A 387 -31.43 10.29 -1.53
N GLU A 388 -30.50 9.36 -1.64
CA GLU A 388 -29.18 9.41 -1.02
C GLU A 388 -28.10 10.02 -1.94
N GLY A 389 -28.49 10.45 -3.14
CA GLY A 389 -27.60 10.99 -4.16
C GLY A 389 -26.81 9.94 -4.94
N LYS A 390 -27.16 8.65 -4.80
CA LYS A 390 -26.52 7.58 -5.54
C LYS A 390 -27.10 7.48 -6.94
N GLU A 391 -26.21 7.51 -7.91
CA GLU A 391 -26.49 7.37 -9.33
C GLU A 391 -26.85 5.92 -9.70
N LEU A 392 -27.92 5.72 -10.48
CA LEU A 392 -28.41 4.41 -10.91
C LEU A 392 -28.68 4.45 -12.42
N GLY A 393 -28.03 3.57 -13.18
CA GLY A 393 -28.20 3.48 -14.63
C GLY A 393 -26.89 3.58 -15.41
N ASP A 394 -27.00 3.73 -16.73
CA ASP A 394 -25.81 3.90 -17.60
C ASP A 394 -25.11 5.24 -17.31
N PRO A 395 -23.77 5.27 -17.17
CA PRO A 395 -23.03 6.49 -16.87
C PRO A 395 -23.28 7.64 -17.87
N THR A 396 -23.52 7.34 -19.16
CA THR A 396 -23.84 8.33 -20.18
C THR A 396 -25.19 8.98 -19.92
N GLU A 397 -26.17 8.18 -19.51
CA GLU A 397 -27.51 8.66 -19.17
C GLU A 397 -27.55 9.44 -17.87
N VAL A 398 -26.80 8.97 -16.85
CA VAL A 398 -26.62 9.70 -15.58
C VAL A 398 -26.03 11.08 -15.82
N ALA A 399 -25.04 11.19 -16.74
CA ALA A 399 -24.45 12.48 -17.10
C ALA A 399 -25.48 13.49 -17.61
N LEU A 400 -26.50 13.03 -18.37
CA LEU A 400 -27.58 13.89 -18.89
C LEU A 400 -28.52 14.38 -17.79
N ILE A 401 -28.85 13.52 -16.82
CA ILE A 401 -29.64 13.91 -15.65
C ILE A 401 -28.85 14.91 -14.79
N ALA A 402 -27.59 14.65 -14.56
CA ALA A 402 -26.71 15.56 -13.83
C ALA A 402 -26.57 16.92 -14.53
N PHE A 403 -26.53 16.91 -15.87
CA PHE A 403 -26.49 18.11 -16.69
C PHE A 403 -27.77 18.94 -16.56
N SER A 404 -28.94 18.29 -16.51
CA SER A 404 -30.22 18.96 -16.24
C SER A 404 -30.22 19.63 -14.86
N ASN A 405 -29.85 18.89 -13.82
CA ASN A 405 -29.80 19.40 -12.44
C ASN A 405 -28.79 20.55 -12.28
N LYS A 406 -27.61 20.46 -12.92
CA LYS A 406 -26.60 21.52 -12.92
C LYS A 406 -27.13 22.83 -13.50
N ASN A 407 -28.06 22.74 -14.48
CA ASN A 407 -28.69 23.87 -15.12
C ASN A 407 -30.04 24.26 -14.46
N ASN A 408 -30.21 23.95 -13.19
CA ASN A 408 -31.42 24.33 -12.40
C ASN A 408 -32.75 23.77 -12.93
N GLN A 409 -32.72 22.62 -13.57
CA GLN A 409 -33.91 21.87 -13.99
C GLN A 409 -33.93 20.49 -13.31
N ASP A 410 -34.87 20.32 -12.37
CA ASP A 410 -35.07 19.00 -11.73
C ASP A 410 -35.65 18.03 -12.76
N TYR A 411 -34.90 17.00 -13.06
CA TYR A 411 -35.30 15.96 -14.00
C TYR A 411 -36.57 15.20 -13.57
N ASN A 412 -36.85 15.12 -12.27
CA ASN A 412 -38.04 14.48 -11.74
C ASN A 412 -39.30 15.30 -12.11
N GLU A 413 -39.26 16.64 -11.93
CA GLU A 413 -40.35 17.52 -12.31
C GLU A 413 -40.67 17.42 -13.80
N ILE A 414 -39.64 17.31 -14.66
CA ILE A 414 -39.78 17.12 -16.09
C ILE A 414 -40.50 15.80 -16.40
N ARG A 415 -40.07 14.70 -15.76
CA ARG A 415 -40.65 13.35 -15.96
C ARG A 415 -42.08 13.23 -15.42
N GLU A 416 -42.37 13.85 -14.30
CA GLU A 416 -43.72 13.90 -13.74
C GLU A 416 -44.70 14.70 -14.65
N LYS A 417 -44.20 15.74 -15.26
CA LYS A 417 -44.99 16.57 -16.17
C LYS A 417 -45.25 15.91 -17.54
N PHE A 418 -44.30 15.16 -18.07
CA PHE A 418 -44.34 14.53 -19.39
C PHE A 418 -44.13 13.02 -19.25
N ILE A 419 -45.21 12.30 -18.95
CA ILE A 419 -45.18 10.86 -18.71
C ILE A 419 -44.79 10.13 -20.00
N ARG A 420 -43.94 9.09 -19.87
CA ARG A 420 -43.58 8.20 -20.97
C ARG A 420 -44.77 7.25 -21.26
N GLU A 421 -45.24 7.23 -22.50
CA GLU A 421 -46.36 6.40 -22.96
C GLU A 421 -45.90 5.16 -23.74
N GLY A 422 -44.72 5.21 -24.34
CA GLY A 422 -44.12 4.11 -25.08
C GLY A 422 -42.65 4.32 -25.32
N GLU A 423 -41.95 3.27 -25.71
CA GLU A 423 -40.49 3.32 -25.94
C GLU A 423 -40.02 2.29 -26.96
N ILE A 424 -38.90 2.61 -27.60
CA ILE A 424 -37.99 1.69 -28.25
C ILE A 424 -36.67 1.76 -27.46
N PRO A 425 -36.36 0.71 -26.70
CA PRO A 425 -35.16 0.71 -25.83
C PRO A 425 -33.86 0.94 -26.62
N PHE A 426 -32.79 1.34 -25.93
CA PHE A 426 -31.49 1.46 -26.55
C PHE A 426 -31.00 0.08 -27.05
N ASP A 427 -30.47 0.10 -28.27
CA ASP A 427 -29.82 -1.04 -28.88
C ASP A 427 -28.48 -0.63 -29.44
N SER A 428 -27.41 -1.43 -29.15
CA SER A 428 -26.03 -1.11 -29.48
C SER A 428 -25.71 -1.15 -30.97
N ASP A 429 -26.45 -1.97 -31.74
CA ASP A 429 -26.26 -2.08 -33.19
C ASP A 429 -26.94 -0.91 -33.89
N ARG A 430 -28.14 -0.55 -33.43
CA ARG A 430 -28.94 0.57 -33.90
C ARG A 430 -28.41 1.91 -33.39
N LYS A 431 -27.76 1.93 -32.23
CA LYS A 431 -27.20 3.12 -31.54
C LYS A 431 -28.21 4.23 -31.23
N LEU A 432 -29.45 3.90 -31.07
CA LEU A 432 -30.59 4.82 -30.82
C LEU A 432 -31.42 4.32 -29.64
N MET A 433 -32.11 5.29 -29.01
CA MET A 433 -33.21 5.09 -28.08
C MET A 433 -34.29 6.09 -28.41
N SER A 434 -35.58 5.66 -28.37
CA SER A 434 -36.72 6.53 -28.64
C SER A 434 -37.80 6.34 -27.59
N THR A 435 -38.46 7.44 -27.20
CA THR A 435 -39.56 7.44 -26.22
C THR A 435 -40.73 8.28 -26.69
N LEU A 436 -41.96 7.87 -26.37
CA LEU A 436 -43.21 8.58 -26.75
C LEU A 436 -43.75 9.37 -25.57
N HIS A 437 -44.01 10.64 -25.80
CA HIS A 437 -44.57 11.56 -24.80
C HIS A 437 -45.64 12.45 -25.36
N THR A 438 -46.55 12.95 -24.50
CA THR A 438 -47.56 13.95 -24.87
C THR A 438 -47.20 15.32 -24.34
N PHE A 439 -47.13 16.31 -25.24
CA PHE A 439 -46.90 17.73 -24.95
C PHE A 439 -48.12 18.55 -25.38
N ASN A 440 -48.90 19.06 -24.41
CA ASN A 440 -50.06 19.90 -24.70
C ASN A 440 -51.00 19.31 -25.79
N GLU A 441 -51.45 18.06 -25.61
CA GLU A 441 -52.29 17.27 -26.52
C GLU A 441 -51.61 16.77 -27.81
N ASN A 442 -50.38 17.16 -28.09
CA ASN A 442 -49.59 16.66 -29.24
C ASN A 442 -48.61 15.57 -28.81
N LYS A 443 -48.66 14.45 -29.50
CA LYS A 443 -47.70 13.36 -29.27
C LYS A 443 -46.39 13.61 -30.01
N ALA A 444 -45.30 13.31 -29.38
CA ALA A 444 -43.94 13.37 -29.96
C ALA A 444 -43.13 12.17 -29.56
N MET A 445 -42.44 11.59 -30.53
CA MET A 445 -41.34 10.65 -30.30
C MET A 445 -40.09 11.49 -30.08
N LEU A 446 -39.41 11.25 -28.98
CA LEU A 446 -38.09 11.82 -28.63
C LEU A 446 -37.02 10.78 -28.87
N THR A 447 -35.94 11.13 -29.55
CA THR A 447 -34.89 10.19 -29.91
C THR A 447 -33.53 10.75 -29.51
N LYS A 448 -32.70 9.92 -28.92
CA LYS A 448 -31.27 10.20 -28.70
C LYS A 448 -30.41 9.10 -29.27
N GLY A 449 -29.19 9.43 -29.69
CA GLY A 449 -28.25 8.41 -30.13
C GLY A 449 -26.96 8.92 -30.76
N GLY A 450 -26.24 8.05 -31.40
CA GLY A 450 -24.98 8.39 -32.08
C GLY A 450 -25.20 9.39 -33.22
N PRO A 451 -24.36 10.44 -33.33
CA PRO A 451 -24.54 11.48 -34.34
C PRO A 451 -24.54 10.93 -35.77
N ASP A 452 -23.68 9.94 -36.05
CA ASP A 452 -23.57 9.28 -37.36
C ASP A 452 -24.90 8.66 -37.83
N VAL A 453 -25.61 8.00 -36.93
CA VAL A 453 -26.90 7.38 -37.19
C VAL A 453 -28.01 8.39 -37.20
N MET A 454 -28.02 9.33 -36.26
CA MET A 454 -29.04 10.38 -36.16
C MET A 454 -29.04 11.27 -37.43
N PHE A 455 -27.87 11.71 -37.91
CA PHE A 455 -27.77 12.55 -39.11
C PHE A 455 -28.36 11.88 -40.37
N ALA A 456 -28.24 10.57 -40.46
CA ALA A 456 -28.82 9.80 -41.56
C ALA A 456 -30.35 9.68 -41.52
N ARG A 457 -30.99 9.92 -40.35
CA ARG A 457 -32.43 9.79 -40.11
C ARG A 457 -33.15 11.12 -39.96
N CYS A 458 -32.39 12.22 -39.90
CA CYS A 458 -32.95 13.56 -39.77
C CYS A 458 -33.19 14.21 -41.14
N SER A 459 -34.46 14.46 -41.46
CA SER A 459 -34.85 15.23 -42.64
C SER A 459 -35.02 16.73 -42.34
N TYR A 460 -35.10 17.06 -41.08
CA TYR A 460 -35.35 18.44 -40.60
C TYR A 460 -34.37 18.78 -39.48
N VAL A 461 -34.26 20.10 -39.23
CA VAL A 461 -33.44 20.66 -38.14
C VAL A 461 -34.25 21.76 -37.44
N PHE A 462 -34.15 21.86 -36.14
CA PHE A 462 -34.75 22.94 -35.35
C PHE A 462 -33.79 24.14 -35.31
N LEU A 463 -34.10 25.18 -36.00
CA LEU A 463 -33.25 26.36 -36.19
C LEU A 463 -34.07 27.65 -36.08
N ASP A 464 -33.63 28.63 -35.29
CA ASP A 464 -34.28 29.93 -35.08
C ASP A 464 -35.74 29.80 -34.58
N GLY A 465 -36.05 28.78 -33.81
CA GLY A 465 -37.42 28.54 -33.30
C GLY A 465 -38.36 27.82 -34.26
N GLU A 466 -37.92 27.43 -35.45
CA GLU A 466 -38.72 26.77 -36.48
C GLU A 466 -38.10 25.45 -36.97
N GLU A 467 -38.96 24.56 -37.48
CA GLU A 467 -38.52 23.32 -38.15
C GLU A 467 -38.15 23.65 -39.61
N LYS A 468 -36.87 23.56 -39.97
CA LYS A 468 -36.36 23.82 -41.33
C LYS A 468 -35.88 22.51 -41.96
N PRO A 469 -35.94 22.37 -43.31
CA PRO A 469 -35.35 21.21 -43.97
C PRO A 469 -33.85 21.10 -43.69
N MET A 470 -33.34 19.89 -43.55
CA MET A 470 -31.88 19.62 -43.41
C MET A 470 -31.21 19.87 -44.76
N THR A 471 -30.40 20.93 -44.88
CA THR A 471 -29.62 21.21 -46.08
C THR A 471 -28.24 20.58 -46.00
N GLU A 472 -27.57 20.39 -47.16
CA GLU A 472 -26.19 19.86 -47.17
C GLU A 472 -25.22 20.76 -46.40
N GLU A 473 -25.43 22.07 -46.37
CA GLU A 473 -24.59 23.03 -45.64
C GLU A 473 -24.74 22.87 -44.14
N ILE A 474 -25.97 22.75 -43.64
CA ILE A 474 -26.25 22.49 -42.22
C ILE A 474 -25.69 21.16 -41.79
N LEU A 475 -25.89 20.11 -42.58
CA LEU A 475 -25.35 18.77 -42.30
C LEU A 475 -23.83 18.75 -42.27
N ALA A 476 -23.18 19.48 -43.21
CA ALA A 476 -21.71 19.59 -43.22
C ALA A 476 -21.19 20.27 -41.94
N LYS A 477 -21.85 21.36 -41.50
CA LYS A 477 -21.47 22.05 -40.25
C LYS A 477 -21.66 21.19 -39.01
N LEU A 478 -22.75 20.39 -38.94
CA LEU A 478 -23.00 19.43 -37.87
C LEU A 478 -21.93 18.34 -37.82
N LYS A 479 -21.51 17.83 -38.98
CA LYS A 479 -20.45 16.84 -39.06
C LYS A 479 -19.10 17.43 -38.65
N GLU A 480 -18.79 18.67 -39.06
CA GLU A 480 -17.57 19.38 -38.65
C GLU A 480 -17.53 19.55 -37.13
N THR A 481 -18.65 20.02 -36.52
CA THR A 481 -18.74 20.16 -35.07
C THR A 481 -18.58 18.81 -34.33
N ASN A 482 -19.21 17.75 -34.85
CA ASN A 482 -19.04 16.42 -34.30
C ASN A 482 -17.60 15.93 -34.39
N GLU A 483 -16.89 16.24 -35.48
CA GLU A 483 -15.50 15.93 -35.68
C GLU A 483 -14.59 16.77 -34.73
N GLU A 484 -14.90 18.07 -34.53
CA GLU A 484 -14.23 18.93 -33.55
C GLU A 484 -14.33 18.33 -32.14
N PHE A 485 -15.53 17.94 -31.70
CA PHE A 485 -15.74 17.30 -30.41
C PHE A 485 -15.01 15.94 -30.29
N SER A 486 -15.06 15.13 -31.34
CA SER A 486 -14.40 13.84 -31.39
C SER A 486 -12.87 14.00 -31.32
N ASN A 487 -12.29 15.02 -31.95
CA ASN A 487 -10.86 15.35 -31.90
C ASN A 487 -10.42 15.81 -30.52
N GLN A 488 -11.35 16.38 -29.72
CA GLN A 488 -11.15 16.69 -28.31
C GLN A 488 -11.41 15.48 -27.38
N ALA A 489 -11.62 14.30 -27.96
CA ALA A 489 -11.92 13.06 -27.24
C ALA A 489 -13.24 13.06 -26.48
N LEU A 490 -14.18 13.88 -26.90
CA LEU A 490 -15.51 13.96 -26.31
C LEU A 490 -16.43 12.90 -26.91
N ARG A 491 -17.25 12.28 -26.09
CA ARG A 491 -18.33 11.39 -26.51
C ARG A 491 -19.53 12.25 -26.88
N VAL A 492 -19.99 12.16 -28.13
CA VAL A 492 -21.07 12.99 -28.62
C VAL A 492 -22.37 12.20 -28.72
N LEU A 493 -23.49 12.80 -28.27
CA LEU A 493 -24.85 12.33 -28.50
C LEU A 493 -25.63 13.37 -29.25
N ALA A 494 -26.48 12.93 -30.18
CA ALA A 494 -27.41 13.74 -30.94
C ALA A 494 -28.84 13.55 -30.42
N TYR A 495 -29.63 14.61 -30.47
CA TYR A 495 -30.99 14.66 -29.96
C TYR A 495 -31.94 15.17 -31.02
N GLY A 496 -33.08 14.50 -31.13
CA GLY A 496 -34.12 14.89 -32.08
C GLY A 496 -35.51 14.50 -31.62
N TYR A 497 -36.51 14.96 -32.31
CA TYR A 497 -37.91 14.59 -32.08
C TYR A 497 -38.68 14.44 -33.41
N LYS A 498 -39.79 13.73 -33.34
CA LYS A 498 -40.75 13.63 -34.44
C LYS A 498 -42.15 13.79 -33.91
N ARG A 499 -42.99 14.58 -34.56
CA ARG A 499 -44.42 14.68 -34.23
C ARG A 499 -45.12 13.42 -34.64
N MET A 500 -45.88 12.82 -33.72
CA MET A 500 -46.61 11.60 -33.93
C MET A 500 -48.13 11.88 -34.02
N PRO A 501 -48.89 11.06 -34.76
CA PRO A 501 -50.33 11.11 -34.72
C PRO A 501 -50.90 10.98 -33.30
N ALA A 502 -52.00 11.66 -33.00
CA ALA A 502 -52.58 11.68 -31.64
C ALA A 502 -53.06 10.28 -31.17
N ASP A 503 -53.36 9.38 -32.08
CA ASP A 503 -53.80 8.00 -31.83
C ASP A 503 -52.64 7.01 -31.69
N THR A 504 -51.37 7.43 -31.78
CA THR A 504 -50.19 6.55 -31.61
C THR A 504 -50.16 6.02 -30.16
N THR A 505 -50.20 4.72 -29.99
CA THR A 505 -50.07 4.06 -28.68
C THR A 505 -48.77 3.27 -28.51
N GLU A 506 -48.09 2.96 -29.61
CA GLU A 506 -46.87 2.14 -29.62
C GLU A 506 -45.91 2.71 -30.71
N LEU A 507 -44.60 2.71 -30.40
CA LEU A 507 -43.53 3.10 -31.35
C LEU A 507 -43.06 1.89 -32.12
N LYS A 508 -42.72 2.07 -33.39
CA LYS A 508 -42.14 1.06 -34.27
C LYS A 508 -40.77 1.54 -34.78
N LEU A 509 -39.89 0.63 -35.13
CA LEU A 509 -38.56 0.95 -35.68
C LEU A 509 -38.62 1.82 -36.93
N GLU A 510 -39.69 1.71 -37.73
CA GLU A 510 -39.91 2.51 -38.92
C GLU A 510 -40.21 3.97 -38.58
N ASP A 511 -40.68 4.29 -37.37
CA ASP A 511 -40.97 5.66 -36.94
C ASP A 511 -39.68 6.49 -36.76
N GLU A 512 -38.54 5.85 -36.55
CA GLU A 512 -37.22 6.49 -36.38
C GLU A 512 -36.64 7.01 -37.71
N GLN A 513 -37.46 7.70 -38.48
CA GLN A 513 -37.16 8.39 -39.74
C GLN A 513 -37.82 9.76 -39.75
N ASP A 514 -37.36 10.68 -40.60
CA ASP A 514 -37.85 12.05 -40.71
C ASP A 514 -37.85 12.80 -39.36
N ILE A 515 -36.78 12.63 -38.62
CA ILE A 515 -36.57 13.27 -37.31
C ILE A 515 -36.16 14.72 -37.50
N VAL A 516 -36.60 15.60 -36.61
CA VAL A 516 -36.12 16.98 -36.47
C VAL A 516 -34.98 17.01 -35.50
N LEU A 517 -33.77 17.28 -35.98
CA LEU A 517 -32.57 17.38 -35.12
C LEU A 517 -32.64 18.65 -34.28
N VAL A 518 -32.38 18.52 -32.96
CA VAL A 518 -32.39 19.65 -32.02
C VAL A 518 -30.97 20.11 -31.70
N GLY A 519 -30.03 19.17 -31.49
CA GLY A 519 -28.66 19.52 -31.11
C GLY A 519 -27.84 18.32 -30.71
N LEU A 520 -26.65 18.64 -30.22
CA LEU A 520 -25.63 17.68 -29.75
C LEU A 520 -25.24 17.99 -28.31
N THR A 521 -24.88 16.99 -27.55
CA THR A 521 -24.07 17.17 -26.32
C THR A 521 -22.75 16.41 -26.43
N ALA A 522 -21.73 17.00 -25.86
CA ALA A 522 -20.41 16.42 -25.79
C ALA A 522 -20.04 16.16 -24.33
N MET A 523 -19.56 14.96 -24.04
CA MET A 523 -19.25 14.52 -22.66
C MET A 523 -17.95 13.75 -22.57
N ILE A 524 -17.34 13.79 -21.40
CA ILE A 524 -16.09 13.11 -21.09
C ILE A 524 -16.13 12.63 -19.64
N ASP A 525 -15.35 11.61 -19.33
CA ASP A 525 -14.95 11.29 -17.95
C ASP A 525 -13.73 12.17 -17.62
N PRO A 526 -13.89 13.26 -16.84
CA PRO A 526 -12.85 14.27 -16.67
C PRO A 526 -11.73 13.75 -15.78
N PRO A 527 -10.49 14.20 -15.99
CA PRO A 527 -9.40 13.96 -15.05
C PRO A 527 -9.75 14.48 -13.65
N ARG A 528 -9.24 13.81 -12.63
CA ARG A 528 -9.32 14.30 -11.25
C ARG A 528 -8.42 15.55 -11.12
N GLU A 529 -8.90 16.60 -10.50
CA GLU A 529 -8.15 17.86 -10.34
C GLU A 529 -6.77 17.66 -9.68
N ALA A 530 -6.70 16.80 -8.66
CA ALA A 530 -5.46 16.54 -7.95
C ALA A 530 -4.42 15.73 -8.77
N VAL A 531 -4.80 15.10 -9.87
CA VAL A 531 -3.89 14.33 -10.74
C VAL A 531 -2.87 15.22 -11.42
N TYR A 532 -3.22 16.45 -11.83
CA TYR A 532 -2.30 17.40 -12.45
C TYR A 532 -1.04 17.63 -11.59
N ALA A 533 -1.25 17.97 -10.32
CA ALA A 533 -0.16 18.18 -9.37
C ALA A 533 0.64 16.90 -9.11
N SER A 534 -0.02 15.74 -9.03
CA SER A 534 0.63 14.46 -8.76
C SER A 534 1.48 13.96 -9.94
N ILE A 535 1.05 14.18 -11.17
CA ILE A 535 1.85 13.88 -12.37
C ILE A 535 3.12 14.76 -12.38
N GLU A 536 2.98 16.05 -12.08
CA GLU A 536 4.13 16.95 -11.97
C GLU A 536 5.09 16.53 -10.85
N GLU A 537 4.56 16.14 -9.70
CA GLU A 537 5.36 15.65 -8.57
C GLU A 537 6.08 14.33 -8.91
N SER A 538 5.42 13.39 -9.57
CA SER A 538 6.04 12.14 -10.01
C SER A 538 7.17 12.39 -11.00
N LYS A 539 7.03 13.31 -11.95
CA LYS A 539 8.09 13.74 -12.87
C LYS A 539 9.28 14.33 -12.12
N LYS A 540 9.04 15.24 -11.15
CA LYS A 540 10.11 15.82 -10.30
C LYS A 540 10.82 14.75 -9.47
N ALA A 541 10.10 13.73 -9.06
CA ALA A 541 10.62 12.57 -8.33
C ALA A 541 11.37 11.57 -9.22
N GLY A 542 11.45 11.82 -10.54
CA GLY A 542 12.11 10.96 -11.52
C GLY A 542 11.32 9.67 -11.81
N ILE A 543 10.02 9.69 -11.59
CA ILE A 543 9.10 8.57 -11.85
C ILE A 543 8.42 8.80 -13.19
N ARG A 544 8.51 7.82 -14.08
CA ARG A 544 7.79 7.82 -15.36
C ARG A 544 6.38 7.28 -15.14
N THR A 545 5.38 8.09 -15.43
CA THR A 545 3.98 7.62 -15.47
C THR A 545 3.62 7.24 -16.89
N VAL A 546 2.97 6.07 -17.06
CA VAL A 546 2.54 5.50 -18.33
C VAL A 546 1.06 5.16 -18.22
N MET A 547 0.24 5.69 -19.13
CA MET A 547 -1.19 5.39 -19.18
C MET A 547 -1.44 4.12 -19.99
N ILE A 548 -2.24 3.22 -19.44
CA ILE A 548 -2.68 1.98 -20.10
C ILE A 548 -4.20 1.95 -20.05
N THR A 549 -4.88 1.87 -21.21
CA THR A 549 -6.34 2.00 -21.25
C THR A 549 -6.99 1.15 -22.35
N GLY A 550 -8.25 0.79 -22.13
CA GLY A 550 -9.13 0.22 -23.16
C GLY A 550 -9.69 1.24 -24.15
N ASP A 551 -9.53 2.54 -23.88
CA ASP A 551 -10.06 3.62 -24.70
C ASP A 551 -9.37 3.76 -26.06
N HIS A 552 -9.99 4.59 -26.90
CA HIS A 552 -9.42 4.95 -28.20
C HIS A 552 -8.14 5.78 -28.04
N LYS A 553 -7.18 5.59 -28.94
CA LYS A 553 -5.85 6.23 -28.91
C LYS A 553 -5.93 7.76 -28.83
N THR A 554 -6.84 8.39 -29.61
CA THR A 554 -7.03 9.86 -29.62
C THR A 554 -7.52 10.37 -28.28
N THR A 555 -8.49 9.71 -27.65
CA THR A 555 -9.01 10.05 -26.31
C THR A 555 -7.91 9.96 -25.27
N ALA A 556 -7.18 8.86 -25.26
CA ALA A 556 -6.09 8.65 -24.32
C ALA A 556 -4.95 9.67 -24.50
N GLN A 557 -4.62 10.03 -25.73
CA GLN A 557 -3.63 11.08 -26.02
C GLN A 557 -4.06 12.46 -25.56
N ALA A 558 -5.34 12.83 -25.80
CA ALA A 558 -5.87 14.12 -25.40
C ALA A 558 -5.79 14.28 -23.86
N ILE A 559 -6.28 13.28 -23.12
CA ILE A 559 -6.20 13.27 -21.66
C ILE A 559 -4.75 13.24 -21.18
N GLY A 560 -3.89 12.42 -21.79
CA GLY A 560 -2.47 12.32 -21.43
C GLY A 560 -1.70 13.63 -21.59
N ARG A 561 -2.05 14.43 -22.61
CA ARG A 561 -1.49 15.78 -22.81
C ARG A 561 -2.06 16.79 -21.84
N ASP A 562 -3.36 16.76 -21.61
CA ASP A 562 -4.07 17.65 -20.70
C ASP A 562 -3.51 17.57 -19.27
N ILE A 563 -3.38 16.37 -18.71
CA ILE A 563 -2.81 16.16 -17.37
C ILE A 563 -1.29 16.28 -17.30
N GLY A 564 -0.64 16.60 -18.43
CA GLY A 564 0.81 16.74 -18.50
C GLY A 564 1.57 15.39 -18.39
N LEU A 565 0.91 14.24 -18.60
CA LEU A 565 1.56 12.92 -18.60
C LEU A 565 2.43 12.73 -19.85
N MET A 566 1.98 13.21 -21.02
CA MET A 566 2.70 13.15 -22.28
C MET A 566 3.50 14.45 -22.51
N ASP A 567 4.78 14.31 -22.81
CA ASP A 567 5.62 15.40 -23.32
C ASP A 567 5.52 15.51 -24.85
N ALA A 568 6.09 16.57 -25.44
CA ALA A 568 5.98 16.84 -26.88
C ALA A 568 6.50 15.70 -27.78
N ASP A 569 7.57 15.03 -27.33
CA ASP A 569 8.24 13.96 -28.09
C ASP A 569 7.67 12.56 -27.75
N ASP A 570 6.69 12.50 -26.83
CA ASP A 570 6.09 11.22 -26.43
C ASP A 570 5.10 10.72 -27.48
N ILE A 571 5.02 9.40 -27.59
CA ILE A 571 4.13 8.69 -28.52
C ILE A 571 3.10 7.87 -27.78
N ALA A 572 1.99 7.61 -28.46
CA ALA A 572 0.98 6.65 -28.04
C ALA A 572 0.94 5.47 -29.01
N LEU A 573 0.72 4.27 -28.49
CA LEU A 573 0.55 3.04 -29.27
C LEU A 573 -0.82 2.42 -28.99
N THR A 574 -1.37 1.74 -29.99
CA THR A 574 -2.47 0.79 -29.78
C THR A 574 -1.94 -0.60 -29.45
N GLY A 575 -2.79 -1.46 -28.87
CA GLY A 575 -2.44 -2.88 -28.65
C GLY A 575 -1.99 -3.57 -29.93
N GLN A 576 -2.66 -3.31 -31.06
CA GLN A 576 -2.27 -3.87 -32.36
C GLN A 576 -0.89 -3.38 -32.83
N GLU A 577 -0.60 -2.08 -32.69
CA GLU A 577 0.73 -1.54 -33.01
C GLU A 577 1.79 -2.13 -32.10
N LEU A 578 1.46 -2.35 -30.83
CA LEU A 578 2.36 -3.01 -29.87
C LEU A 578 2.60 -4.48 -30.25
N ASP A 579 1.56 -5.24 -30.62
CA ASP A 579 1.68 -6.65 -31.01
C ASP A 579 2.54 -6.84 -32.27
N ALA A 580 2.43 -5.91 -33.23
CA ALA A 580 3.23 -5.89 -34.44
C ALA A 580 4.69 -5.46 -34.21
N MET A 581 5.01 -4.85 -33.04
CA MET A 581 6.34 -4.29 -32.77
C MET A 581 7.30 -5.37 -32.24
N PRO A 582 8.49 -5.57 -32.85
CA PRO A 582 9.51 -6.46 -32.32
C PRO A 582 10.07 -5.98 -30.97
N GLU A 583 10.54 -6.91 -30.14
CA GLU A 583 11.11 -6.60 -28.81
C GLU A 583 12.26 -5.59 -28.85
N GLU A 584 13.15 -5.69 -29.84
CA GLU A 584 14.29 -4.78 -30.00
C GLU A 584 13.84 -3.34 -30.30
N GLU A 585 12.74 -3.19 -31.03
CA GLU A 585 12.17 -1.88 -31.34
C GLU A 585 11.44 -1.31 -30.12
N LEU A 586 10.69 -2.16 -29.42
CA LEU A 586 10.05 -1.78 -28.16
C LEU A 586 11.09 -1.32 -27.12
N ASP A 587 12.18 -2.06 -26.95
CA ASP A 587 13.27 -1.68 -26.05
C ASP A 587 13.86 -0.29 -26.36
N LYS A 588 13.94 0.09 -27.64
CA LYS A 588 14.46 1.40 -28.05
C LYS A 588 13.47 2.54 -27.82
N LYS A 589 12.17 2.29 -28.05
CA LYS A 589 11.11 3.31 -27.98
C LYS A 589 10.45 3.42 -26.62
N LEU A 590 10.66 2.43 -25.73
CA LEU A 590 9.93 2.26 -24.47
C LEU A 590 9.87 3.55 -23.62
N GLU A 591 10.96 4.30 -23.53
CA GLU A 591 11.05 5.51 -22.72
C GLU A 591 10.27 6.70 -23.30
N HIS A 592 9.93 6.64 -24.59
CA HIS A 592 9.13 7.65 -25.29
C HIS A 592 7.66 7.27 -25.42
N ILE A 593 7.27 6.04 -25.05
CA ILE A 593 5.86 5.63 -25.08
C ILE A 593 5.22 6.03 -23.74
N ALA A 594 4.27 6.95 -23.80
CA ALA A 594 3.57 7.43 -22.62
C ALA A 594 2.16 6.85 -22.48
N VAL A 595 1.56 6.40 -23.60
CA VAL A 595 0.18 5.91 -23.64
C VAL A 595 0.08 4.65 -24.47
N TYR A 596 -0.60 3.64 -23.91
CA TYR A 596 -1.01 2.42 -24.58
C TYR A 596 -2.54 2.33 -24.57
N ALA A 597 -3.15 2.31 -25.75
CA ALA A 597 -4.58 2.33 -25.97
C ALA A 597 -5.11 1.01 -26.52
N ARG A 598 -6.32 0.60 -26.18
CA ARG A 598 -6.97 -0.66 -26.62
C ARG A 598 -6.07 -1.88 -26.43
N VAL A 599 -5.49 -2.02 -25.24
CA VAL A 599 -4.57 -3.10 -24.89
C VAL A 599 -5.30 -4.33 -24.37
N SER A 600 -4.76 -5.51 -24.71
CA SER A 600 -5.17 -6.78 -24.12
C SER A 600 -4.49 -7.04 -22.76
N PRO A 601 -4.95 -8.02 -21.97
CA PRO A 601 -4.25 -8.44 -20.76
C PRO A 601 -2.79 -8.85 -21.00
N GLU A 602 -2.51 -9.53 -22.13
CA GLU A 602 -1.17 -9.95 -22.52
C GLU A 602 -0.27 -8.74 -22.81
N ASN A 603 -0.82 -7.70 -23.44
CA ASN A 603 -0.10 -6.45 -23.69
C ASN A 603 0.29 -5.78 -22.36
N LYS A 604 -0.59 -5.78 -21.34
CA LYS A 604 -0.29 -5.22 -20.02
C LYS A 604 0.91 -5.93 -19.37
N ILE A 605 0.95 -7.26 -19.45
CA ILE A 605 2.09 -8.05 -18.95
C ILE A 605 3.37 -7.72 -19.73
N ARG A 606 3.27 -7.61 -21.06
CA ARG A 606 4.40 -7.30 -21.95
C ARG A 606 5.02 -5.95 -21.61
N ILE A 607 4.19 -4.92 -21.39
CA ILE A 607 4.63 -3.57 -21.02
C ILE A 607 5.40 -3.63 -19.68
N VAL A 608 4.83 -4.28 -18.67
CA VAL A 608 5.46 -4.41 -17.34
C VAL A 608 6.82 -5.11 -17.47
N LYS A 609 6.89 -6.24 -18.19
CA LYS A 609 8.13 -6.98 -18.41
C LYS A 609 9.19 -6.16 -19.15
N ALA A 610 8.79 -5.34 -20.13
CA ALA A 610 9.71 -4.49 -20.88
C ALA A 610 10.39 -3.46 -19.95
N TRP A 611 9.65 -2.84 -19.06
CA TRP A 611 10.22 -1.93 -18.06
C TRP A 611 11.11 -2.64 -17.04
N GLN A 612 10.70 -3.81 -16.55
CA GLN A 612 11.49 -4.64 -15.63
C GLN A 612 12.81 -5.10 -16.27
N LYS A 613 12.80 -5.47 -17.56
CA LYS A 613 14.01 -5.82 -18.34
C LYS A 613 15.03 -4.69 -18.38
N LYS A 614 14.58 -3.42 -18.39
CA LYS A 614 15.46 -2.24 -18.26
C LYS A 614 15.91 -1.97 -16.82
N GLY A 615 15.63 -2.84 -15.86
CA GLY A 615 15.99 -2.67 -14.46
C GLY A 615 15.15 -1.62 -13.72
N LYS A 616 13.99 -1.26 -14.26
CA LYS A 616 13.06 -0.31 -13.62
C LYS A 616 12.12 -1.03 -12.67
N ILE A 617 11.89 -0.44 -11.51
CA ILE A 617 10.88 -0.92 -10.56
C ILE A 617 9.52 -0.40 -11.00
N THR A 618 8.64 -1.32 -11.36
CA THR A 618 7.37 -1.01 -12.02
C THR A 618 6.19 -1.25 -11.07
N ALA A 619 5.40 -0.22 -10.84
CA ALA A 619 4.07 -0.32 -10.26
C ALA A 619 3.04 -0.46 -11.39
N MET A 620 2.00 -1.29 -11.19
CA MET A 620 0.90 -1.48 -12.14
C MET A 620 -0.42 -1.38 -11.42
N THR A 621 -1.34 -0.54 -11.92
CA THR A 621 -2.70 -0.45 -11.38
C THR A 621 -3.68 -1.31 -12.18
N GLY A 622 -4.76 -1.72 -11.54
CA GLY A 622 -5.87 -2.43 -12.20
C GLY A 622 -7.01 -2.71 -11.23
N ASP A 623 -8.18 -2.95 -11.76
CA ASP A 623 -9.42 -3.19 -11.00
C ASP A 623 -10.15 -4.47 -11.41
N GLY A 624 -9.86 -5.01 -12.59
CA GLY A 624 -10.55 -6.15 -13.18
C GLY A 624 -9.78 -7.47 -13.12
N VAL A 625 -10.49 -8.54 -13.46
CA VAL A 625 -9.92 -9.89 -13.63
C VAL A 625 -8.81 -9.87 -14.69
N ASN A 626 -8.99 -9.07 -15.74
CA ASN A 626 -8.03 -8.94 -16.86
C ASN A 626 -6.70 -8.31 -16.44
N ASP A 627 -6.68 -7.60 -15.31
CA ASP A 627 -5.49 -6.93 -14.78
C ASP A 627 -4.66 -7.82 -13.85
N ALA A 628 -5.30 -8.81 -13.25
CA ALA A 628 -4.69 -9.65 -12.23
C ALA A 628 -3.34 -10.26 -12.63
N PRO A 629 -3.14 -10.78 -13.87
CA PRO A 629 -1.84 -11.29 -14.30
C PRO A 629 -0.76 -10.19 -14.37
N ALA A 630 -1.11 -8.98 -14.81
CA ALA A 630 -0.18 -7.85 -14.87
C ALA A 630 0.14 -7.29 -13.48
N LEU A 631 -0.85 -7.23 -12.57
CA LEU A 631 -0.66 -6.89 -11.16
C LEU A 631 0.29 -7.84 -10.45
N LYS A 632 0.16 -9.16 -10.73
CA LYS A 632 1.04 -10.19 -10.17
C LYS A 632 2.46 -10.13 -10.76
N GLN A 633 2.59 -9.75 -12.03
CA GLN A 633 3.88 -9.61 -12.73
C GLN A 633 4.65 -8.38 -12.23
N ALA A 634 3.99 -7.28 -11.96
CA ALA A 634 4.62 -6.04 -11.53
C ALA A 634 5.39 -6.21 -10.21
N ASP A 635 6.41 -5.36 -9.99
CA ASP A 635 7.12 -5.32 -8.71
C ASP A 635 6.17 -4.89 -7.59
N ILE A 636 5.20 -4.03 -7.95
CA ILE A 636 4.12 -3.60 -7.09
C ILE A 636 2.81 -3.60 -7.89
N GLY A 637 1.98 -4.63 -7.68
CA GLY A 637 0.59 -4.59 -8.12
C GLY A 637 -0.23 -3.71 -7.18
N VAL A 638 -1.04 -2.82 -7.75
CA VAL A 638 -1.90 -1.86 -7.05
C VAL A 638 -3.33 -2.09 -7.50
N ALA A 639 -4.17 -2.64 -6.65
CA ALA A 639 -5.59 -2.84 -6.95
C ALA A 639 -6.43 -1.66 -6.46
N MET A 640 -7.51 -1.37 -7.19
CA MET A 640 -8.53 -0.42 -6.75
C MET A 640 -9.38 -1.03 -5.64
N GLY A 641 -9.85 -0.20 -4.72
CA GLY A 641 -10.74 -0.62 -3.63
C GLY A 641 -12.11 -1.09 -4.15
N SER A 642 -12.60 -0.47 -5.23
CA SER A 642 -13.80 -0.88 -5.96
C SER A 642 -13.58 -2.10 -6.87
N GLY A 643 -12.32 -2.50 -7.10
CA GLY A 643 -11.96 -3.59 -8.00
C GLY A 643 -12.39 -4.97 -7.52
N THR A 644 -12.28 -5.96 -8.42
CA THR A 644 -12.62 -7.35 -8.14
C THR A 644 -11.68 -7.98 -7.10
N ASP A 645 -12.14 -8.99 -6.40
CA ASP A 645 -11.34 -9.69 -5.39
C ASP A 645 -10.07 -10.31 -5.99
N VAL A 646 -10.14 -10.79 -7.23
CA VAL A 646 -8.98 -11.31 -7.98
C VAL A 646 -7.90 -10.26 -8.18
N ALA A 647 -8.29 -9.04 -8.58
CA ALA A 647 -7.35 -7.93 -8.70
C ALA A 647 -6.72 -7.60 -7.35
N LYS A 648 -7.53 -7.52 -6.29
CA LYS A 648 -7.08 -7.27 -4.92
C LYS A 648 -6.14 -8.36 -4.41
N ASP A 649 -6.43 -9.63 -4.70
CA ASP A 649 -5.59 -10.74 -4.25
C ASP A 649 -4.25 -10.81 -4.99
N SER A 650 -4.24 -10.46 -6.26
CA SER A 650 -3.04 -10.38 -7.08
C SER A 650 -2.13 -9.20 -6.70
N ALA A 651 -2.68 -8.17 -6.07
CA ALA A 651 -1.97 -6.94 -5.75
C ALA A 651 -1.15 -7.02 -4.43
N ALA A 652 -0.15 -6.15 -4.33
CA ALA A 652 0.63 -5.93 -3.11
C ALA A 652 0.08 -4.75 -2.28
N MET A 653 -0.71 -3.87 -2.91
CA MET A 653 -1.33 -2.69 -2.31
C MET A 653 -2.76 -2.51 -2.83
N ILE A 654 -3.66 -2.01 -1.99
CA ILE A 654 -5.04 -1.67 -2.35
C ILE A 654 -5.26 -0.18 -2.08
N LEU A 655 -5.87 0.54 -3.03
CA LEU A 655 -6.27 1.94 -2.88
C LEU A 655 -7.74 2.02 -2.51
N THR A 656 -8.06 2.47 -1.31
CA THR A 656 -9.46 2.55 -0.85
C THR A 656 -10.27 3.69 -1.47
N ASP A 657 -9.60 4.64 -2.10
CA ASP A 657 -10.19 5.81 -2.78
C ASP A 657 -10.07 5.79 -4.30
N ASP A 658 -9.52 4.70 -4.86
CA ASP A 658 -9.30 4.49 -6.29
C ASP A 658 -8.52 5.63 -6.98
N ASN A 659 -7.66 6.34 -6.27
CA ASN A 659 -7.06 7.58 -6.71
C ASN A 659 -5.54 7.44 -6.98
N PHE A 660 -5.10 7.87 -8.17
CA PHE A 660 -3.68 7.90 -8.55
C PHE A 660 -2.80 8.69 -7.57
N VAL A 661 -3.35 9.78 -6.99
CA VAL A 661 -2.63 10.62 -6.01
C VAL A 661 -2.12 9.79 -4.84
N SER A 662 -2.94 8.88 -4.34
CA SER A 662 -2.59 8.00 -3.21
C SER A 662 -1.43 7.05 -3.53
N ILE A 663 -1.17 6.74 -4.81
CA ILE A 663 0.02 5.98 -5.23
C ILE A 663 1.27 6.84 -5.05
N VAL A 664 1.24 8.07 -5.53
CA VAL A 664 2.38 9.00 -5.45
C VAL A 664 2.70 9.32 -3.99
N ASP A 665 1.70 9.56 -3.18
CA ASP A 665 1.83 9.73 -1.72
C ASP A 665 2.44 8.50 -1.06
N ALA A 666 1.99 7.30 -1.41
CA ALA A 666 2.53 6.05 -0.89
C ALA A 666 4.01 5.85 -1.28
N VAL A 667 4.42 6.25 -2.48
CA VAL A 667 5.84 6.29 -2.88
C VAL A 667 6.64 7.23 -1.98
N GLY A 668 6.13 8.44 -1.71
CA GLY A 668 6.74 9.40 -0.80
C GLY A 668 6.92 8.85 0.62
N VAL A 669 5.89 8.17 1.14
CA VAL A 669 5.97 7.48 2.44
C VAL A 669 6.98 6.33 2.39
N GLY A 670 7.01 5.51 1.33
CA GLY A 670 7.97 4.42 1.17
C GLY A 670 9.43 4.91 1.17
N ARG A 671 9.72 6.00 0.47
CA ARG A 671 11.03 6.68 0.51
C ARG A 671 11.39 7.17 1.91
N THR A 672 10.44 7.77 2.60
CA THR A 672 10.61 8.26 3.98
C THR A 672 10.91 7.12 4.95
N VAL A 673 10.17 6.02 4.86
CA VAL A 673 10.37 4.82 5.70
C VAL A 673 11.77 4.27 5.51
N PHE A 674 12.21 4.14 4.27
CA PHE A 674 13.55 3.66 3.96
C PHE A 674 14.64 4.60 4.48
N ASP A 675 14.50 5.91 4.29
CA ASP A 675 15.43 6.90 4.83
C ASP A 675 15.52 6.83 6.36
N ASN A 676 14.38 6.66 7.04
CA ASN A 676 14.33 6.54 8.49
C ASN A 676 14.97 5.24 9.00
N ILE A 677 14.79 4.13 8.28
CA ILE A 677 15.52 2.89 8.56
C ILE A 677 17.04 3.12 8.45
N LYS A 678 17.50 3.80 7.38
CA LYS A 678 18.93 4.15 7.22
C LYS A 678 19.43 5.04 8.36
N LYS A 679 18.64 6.01 8.82
CA LYS A 679 18.98 6.88 9.97
C LYS A 679 19.13 6.06 11.25
N SER A 680 18.20 5.15 11.55
CA SER A 680 18.27 4.28 12.72
C SER A 680 19.48 3.34 12.67
N ILE A 681 19.77 2.76 11.51
CA ILE A 681 20.94 1.93 11.28
C ILE A 681 22.23 2.73 11.50
N ALA A 682 22.34 3.91 10.87
CA ALA A 682 23.51 4.77 11.02
C ALA A 682 23.75 5.20 12.46
N TYR A 683 22.68 5.49 13.20
CA TYR A 683 22.72 5.83 14.61
C TYR A 683 23.32 4.70 15.45
N LEU A 684 22.80 3.48 15.30
CA LEU A 684 23.27 2.31 16.05
C LEU A 684 24.74 1.98 15.74
N PHE A 685 25.09 1.92 14.46
CA PHE A 685 26.46 1.55 14.06
C PHE A 685 27.48 2.64 14.41
N ALA A 686 27.12 3.91 14.38
CA ALA A 686 28.01 4.99 14.81
C ALA A 686 28.34 4.89 16.32
N GLY A 687 27.32 4.62 17.15
CA GLY A 687 27.51 4.42 18.56
C GLY A 687 28.40 3.20 18.89
N ASN A 688 28.14 2.06 18.22
CA ASN A 688 28.94 0.87 18.38
C ASN A 688 30.38 1.06 17.92
N LEU A 689 30.58 1.72 16.78
CA LEU A 689 31.93 2.03 16.29
C LEU A 689 32.71 2.91 17.28
N GLY A 690 32.05 3.90 17.91
CA GLY A 690 32.67 4.74 18.94
C GLY A 690 33.15 3.94 20.14
N ALA A 691 32.33 2.98 20.63
CA ALA A 691 32.74 2.10 21.71
C ALA A 691 33.92 1.19 21.33
N ILE A 692 33.87 0.59 20.12
CA ILE A 692 34.95 -0.26 19.60
C ILE A 692 36.27 0.51 19.48
N ILE A 693 36.23 1.74 18.96
CA ILE A 693 37.42 2.62 18.83
C ILE A 693 38.04 2.85 20.22
N ALA A 694 37.22 3.17 21.22
CA ALA A 694 37.71 3.39 22.57
C ALA A 694 38.33 2.13 23.19
N ILE A 695 37.67 0.97 23.02
CA ILE A 695 38.20 -0.32 23.53
C ILE A 695 39.50 -0.69 22.83
N LEU A 696 39.60 -0.61 21.52
CA LEU A 696 40.81 -0.90 20.76
C LEU A 696 41.96 0.05 21.10
N PHE A 697 41.66 1.34 21.32
CA PHE A 697 42.66 2.33 21.74
C PHE A 697 43.20 2.04 23.11
N ALA A 698 42.32 1.68 24.06
CA ALA A 698 42.74 1.25 25.42
C ALA A 698 43.61 -0.02 25.36
N LEU A 699 43.25 -0.99 24.51
CA LEU A 699 44.01 -2.21 24.29
C LEU A 699 45.41 -1.90 23.76
N VAL A 700 45.55 -1.02 22.78
CA VAL A 700 46.84 -0.70 22.16
C VAL A 700 47.78 -0.01 23.15
N LEU A 701 47.23 0.86 24.00
CA LEU A 701 48.01 1.64 24.99
C LEU A 701 48.18 0.94 26.36
N ASP A 702 47.68 -0.29 26.47
CA ASP A 702 47.71 -1.06 27.71
C ASP A 702 46.93 -0.37 28.85
N TRP A 703 45.82 0.28 28.52
CA TRP A 703 44.92 0.92 29.48
C TRP A 703 43.85 -0.08 29.98
N ILE A 704 43.20 0.26 31.08
CA ILE A 704 42.06 -0.48 31.60
C ILE A 704 40.94 -0.46 30.55
N ASN A 705 40.23 -1.58 30.47
CA ASN A 705 39.04 -1.62 29.61
C ASN A 705 38.03 -0.47 29.96
N PRO A 706 37.66 0.39 29.02
CA PRO A 706 36.81 1.55 29.31
C PRO A 706 35.38 1.18 29.72
N PHE A 707 34.96 -0.07 29.48
CA PHE A 707 33.58 -0.48 29.73
C PHE A 707 33.52 -1.90 30.30
N THR A 708 32.53 -2.12 31.16
CA THR A 708 32.09 -3.47 31.52
C THR A 708 31.14 -4.01 30.47
N ALA A 709 30.99 -5.33 30.35
CA ALA A 709 30.03 -5.97 29.46
C ALA A 709 28.58 -5.54 29.78
N LEU A 710 28.26 -5.38 31.05
CA LEU A 710 26.96 -4.90 31.53
C LEU A 710 26.64 -3.48 31.08
N GLN A 711 27.60 -2.55 31.18
CA GLN A 711 27.43 -1.19 30.70
C GLN A 711 27.11 -1.13 29.22
N LEU A 712 27.86 -1.91 28.41
CA LEU A 712 27.62 -1.97 26.96
C LEU A 712 26.30 -2.61 26.61
N LEU A 713 25.91 -3.67 27.30
CA LEU A 713 24.63 -4.32 27.10
C LEU A 713 23.45 -3.40 27.46
N PHE A 714 23.55 -2.68 28.58
CA PHE A 714 22.57 -1.68 28.98
C PHE A 714 22.41 -0.58 27.91
N ILE A 715 23.50 -0.07 27.37
CA ILE A 715 23.47 0.94 26.33
C ILE A 715 22.79 0.37 25.07
N ASN A 716 23.27 -0.75 24.54
CA ASN A 716 22.80 -1.28 23.27
C ASN A 716 21.32 -1.68 23.31
N LEU A 717 20.87 -2.26 24.43
CA LEU A 717 19.53 -2.77 24.53
C LEU A 717 18.52 -1.73 25.00
N VAL A 718 18.82 -1.06 26.11
CA VAL A 718 17.86 -0.19 26.79
C VAL A 718 17.96 1.23 26.24
N ASN A 719 19.17 1.76 26.17
CA ASN A 719 19.36 3.16 25.77
C ASN A 719 19.19 3.37 24.26
N ASP A 720 19.73 2.53 23.39
CA ASP A 720 19.75 2.77 21.96
C ASP A 720 18.46 2.38 21.24
N SER A 721 17.72 1.40 21.76
CA SER A 721 16.48 0.95 21.13
C SER A 721 15.43 2.05 21.04
N LEU A 722 15.28 2.88 22.07
CA LEU A 722 14.28 3.94 22.12
C LEU A 722 14.52 5.07 21.10
N PRO A 723 15.74 5.67 21.04
CA PRO A 723 16.06 6.66 20.02
C PRO A 723 16.00 6.10 18.60
N ALA A 724 16.45 4.87 18.38
CA ALA A 724 16.41 4.25 17.06
C ALA A 724 14.99 4.04 16.54
N ILE A 725 14.04 3.63 17.41
CA ILE A 725 12.60 3.56 17.06
C ILE A 725 12.05 4.97 16.79
N ALA A 726 12.42 5.96 17.62
CA ALA A 726 11.95 7.34 17.47
C ALA A 726 12.45 7.99 16.16
N LEU A 727 13.68 7.67 15.71
CA LEU A 727 14.21 8.05 14.41
C LEU A 727 13.42 7.41 13.25
N GLY A 728 12.90 6.20 13.45
CA GLY A 728 12.00 5.54 12.50
C GLY A 728 10.69 6.28 12.27
N MET A 729 10.29 7.15 13.20
CA MET A 729 9.07 7.98 13.13
C MET A 729 9.35 9.41 12.64
N GLU A 730 10.54 9.70 12.09
CA GLU A 730 10.91 11.02 11.62
C GLU A 730 10.08 11.41 10.38
N LYS A 731 9.87 12.72 10.22
CA LYS A 731 9.17 13.28 9.05
C LYS A 731 10.00 13.08 7.78
N ALA A 732 9.31 13.19 6.64
CA ALA A 732 9.96 13.19 5.34
C ALA A 732 11.01 14.30 5.23
N GLU A 733 12.14 14.00 4.59
CA GLU A 733 13.10 15.03 4.19
C GLU A 733 12.48 15.93 3.13
N PRO A 734 12.78 17.24 3.09
CA PRO A 734 12.16 18.19 2.16
C PRO A 734 12.41 17.88 0.68
N ASP A 735 13.39 17.05 0.39
CA ASP A 735 13.81 16.67 -0.97
C ASP A 735 13.36 15.26 -1.37
N VAL A 736 12.55 14.57 -0.54
CA VAL A 736 12.20 13.16 -0.72
C VAL A 736 11.56 12.88 -2.09
N MET A 737 10.70 13.79 -2.57
CA MET A 737 10.05 13.71 -3.88
C MET A 737 10.76 14.56 -4.96
N LYS A 738 12.01 14.99 -4.71
CA LYS A 738 12.88 15.67 -5.70
C LYS A 738 14.08 14.81 -6.08
N ARG A 739 14.27 13.68 -5.43
CA ARG A 739 15.34 12.72 -5.70
C ARG A 739 14.88 11.67 -6.71
N LYS A 740 15.79 11.24 -7.59
CA LYS A 740 15.54 10.10 -8.49
C LYS A 740 15.28 8.82 -7.69
N PRO A 741 14.53 7.86 -8.26
CA PRO A 741 14.33 6.55 -7.65
C PRO A 741 15.66 5.86 -7.32
N ARG A 742 15.68 5.19 -6.20
CA ARG A 742 16.84 4.44 -5.72
C ARG A 742 16.98 3.12 -6.49
N ASP A 743 18.22 2.70 -6.77
CA ASP A 743 18.47 1.34 -7.23
C ASP A 743 18.16 0.34 -6.09
N ILE A 744 17.33 -0.65 -6.36
CA ILE A 744 16.98 -1.69 -5.39
C ILE A 744 18.18 -2.51 -4.92
N ASN A 745 19.25 -2.56 -5.74
CA ASN A 745 20.50 -3.25 -5.41
C ASN A 745 21.43 -2.41 -4.53
N GLU A 746 21.14 -1.12 -4.36
CA GLU A 746 21.94 -0.22 -3.54
C GLU A 746 22.05 -0.77 -2.10
N GLY A 747 23.26 -0.78 -1.57
CA GLY A 747 23.53 -1.25 -0.21
C GLY A 747 22.97 -0.31 0.85
N ILE A 748 22.70 -0.82 2.05
CA ILE A 748 22.16 -0.05 3.19
C ILE A 748 23.05 1.12 3.56
N PHE A 749 24.36 0.99 3.43
CA PHE A 749 25.38 2.01 3.76
C PHE A 749 25.72 2.97 2.61
N ALA A 750 25.06 2.83 1.47
CA ALA A 750 25.24 3.73 0.33
C ALA A 750 24.62 5.13 0.56
N GLY A 751 24.88 6.06 -0.35
CA GLY A 751 24.28 7.39 -0.28
C GLY A 751 24.76 8.23 0.91
N GLY A 752 26.03 8.07 1.33
CA GLY A 752 26.60 8.84 2.43
C GLY A 752 26.40 8.27 3.84
N THR A 753 25.59 7.21 3.99
CA THR A 753 25.32 6.57 5.29
C THR A 753 26.60 6.08 5.96
N MET A 754 27.51 5.42 5.22
CA MET A 754 28.80 4.95 5.77
C MET A 754 29.66 6.13 6.26
N ARG A 755 29.68 7.25 5.54
CA ARG A 755 30.44 8.45 5.97
C ARG A 755 29.89 9.00 7.29
N ALA A 756 28.54 9.01 7.42
CA ALA A 756 27.89 9.43 8.66
C ALA A 756 28.25 8.49 9.84
N VAL A 757 28.24 7.19 9.62
CA VAL A 757 28.63 6.19 10.63
C VAL A 757 30.08 6.41 11.09
N ILE A 758 31.02 6.51 10.14
CA ILE A 758 32.43 6.67 10.45
C ILE A 758 32.71 8.00 11.16
N SER A 759 32.21 9.13 10.63
CA SER A 759 32.48 10.45 11.23
C SER A 759 31.90 10.57 12.63
N ARG A 760 30.65 10.11 12.84
CA ARG A 760 30.02 10.13 14.16
C ARG A 760 30.68 9.16 15.14
N GLY A 761 30.99 7.94 14.70
CA GLY A 761 31.67 6.94 15.52
C GLY A 761 33.07 7.37 15.98
N VAL A 762 33.87 7.95 15.08
CA VAL A 762 35.20 8.48 15.43
C VAL A 762 35.10 9.62 16.46
N LEU A 763 34.14 10.53 16.30
CA LEU A 763 33.93 11.61 17.26
C LEU A 763 33.52 11.13 18.65
N ILE A 764 32.60 10.14 18.70
CA ILE A 764 32.20 9.49 19.96
C ILE A 764 33.44 8.80 20.58
N GLY A 765 34.18 8.02 19.79
CA GLY A 765 35.38 7.31 20.28
C GLY A 765 36.43 8.27 20.88
N ILE A 766 36.73 9.38 20.19
CA ILE A 766 37.66 10.41 20.67
C ILE A 766 37.14 11.01 21.99
N ALA A 767 35.86 11.38 22.09
CA ALA A 767 35.28 11.94 23.29
C ALA A 767 35.41 10.98 24.48
N VAL A 768 35.15 9.69 24.25
CA VAL A 768 35.28 8.64 25.27
C VAL A 768 36.74 8.43 25.68
N ILE A 769 37.69 8.39 24.74
CA ILE A 769 39.08 8.23 25.01
C ILE A 769 39.62 9.38 25.90
N ILE A 770 39.26 10.64 25.54
CA ILE A 770 39.64 11.81 26.33
C ILE A 770 39.03 11.72 27.75
N SER A 771 37.76 11.35 27.86
CA SER A 771 37.07 11.19 29.14
C SER A 771 37.71 10.09 29.99
N GLN A 772 38.06 8.96 29.40
CA GLN A 772 38.78 7.87 30.04
C GLN A 772 40.13 8.34 30.56
N TYR A 773 40.91 9.04 29.74
CA TYR A 773 42.22 9.56 30.11
C TYR A 773 42.15 10.50 31.33
N ILE A 774 41.19 11.41 31.37
CA ILE A 774 40.97 12.30 32.51
C ILE A 774 40.59 11.48 33.76
N GLY A 775 39.72 10.49 33.64
CA GLY A 775 39.34 9.61 34.75
C GLY A 775 40.50 8.78 35.32
N MET A 776 41.41 8.32 34.45
CA MET A 776 42.63 7.59 34.85
C MET A 776 43.57 8.43 35.74
N GLN A 777 43.55 9.74 35.61
CA GLN A 777 44.34 10.61 36.51
C GLN A 777 43.78 10.66 37.93
N ILE A 778 42.52 10.17 38.11
CA ILE A 778 41.83 10.20 39.42
C ILE A 778 41.88 8.79 40.05
N SER A 779 41.30 7.81 39.38
CA SER A 779 41.34 6.39 39.79
C SER A 779 40.95 5.47 38.63
N PRO A 780 41.27 4.16 38.71
CA PRO A 780 40.82 3.16 37.74
C PRO A 780 39.32 3.11 37.60
N GLU A 781 38.56 3.11 38.69
CA GLU A 781 37.08 3.05 38.67
C GLU A 781 36.50 4.34 38.08
N MET A 782 37.10 5.51 38.37
CA MET A 782 36.68 6.78 37.81
C MET A 782 36.85 6.81 36.29
N SER A 783 37.88 6.20 35.77
CA SER A 783 38.13 6.05 34.32
C SER A 783 37.00 5.33 33.62
N VAL A 784 36.52 4.21 34.16
CA VAL A 784 35.40 3.43 33.64
C VAL A 784 34.09 4.20 33.75
N ALA A 785 33.83 4.85 34.91
CA ALA A 785 32.60 5.62 35.12
C ALA A 785 32.49 6.82 34.17
N MET A 786 33.61 7.55 33.96
CA MET A 786 33.66 8.69 33.03
C MET A 786 33.51 8.27 31.58
N ALA A 787 34.17 7.18 31.17
CA ALA A 787 34.04 6.60 29.84
C ALA A 787 32.59 6.17 29.54
N PHE A 788 31.96 5.44 30.47
CA PHE A 788 30.58 5.01 30.35
C PHE A 788 29.60 6.19 30.25
N THR A 789 29.76 7.17 31.14
CA THR A 789 28.92 8.39 31.14
C THR A 789 29.05 9.17 29.84
N THR A 790 30.28 9.35 29.33
CA THR A 790 30.49 10.03 28.05
C THR A 790 29.88 9.28 26.89
N LEU A 791 30.04 7.95 26.85
CA LEU A 791 29.48 7.11 25.78
C LEU A 791 27.96 7.19 25.76
N ILE A 792 27.27 6.96 26.89
CA ILE A 792 25.80 6.96 26.94
C ILE A 792 25.22 8.33 26.63
N LEU A 793 25.82 9.43 27.14
CA LEU A 793 25.36 10.77 26.84
C LEU A 793 25.62 11.16 25.39
N ALA A 794 26.78 10.84 24.82
CA ALA A 794 27.09 11.10 23.43
C ALA A 794 26.12 10.33 22.49
N ARG A 795 25.86 9.05 22.78
CA ARG A 795 24.89 8.23 22.02
C ARG A 795 23.47 8.78 22.14
N THR A 796 23.01 9.17 23.32
CA THR A 796 21.69 9.75 23.51
C THR A 796 21.56 11.09 22.76
N LEU A 797 22.54 11.98 22.87
CA LEU A 797 22.50 13.30 22.23
C LEU A 797 22.72 13.24 20.72
N GLN A 798 23.48 12.27 20.18
CA GLN A 798 23.65 12.10 18.74
C GLN A 798 22.31 11.82 18.03
N THR A 799 21.27 11.39 18.77
CA THR A 799 19.93 11.20 18.20
C THR A 799 19.44 12.45 17.47
N PHE A 800 19.69 13.62 18.01
CA PHE A 800 19.33 14.89 17.36
C PHE A 800 20.09 15.11 16.06
N ALA A 801 21.38 14.80 16.03
CA ALA A 801 22.20 14.90 14.81
C ALA A 801 21.83 13.82 13.77
N ALA A 802 21.28 12.68 14.21
CA ALA A 802 20.88 11.59 13.33
C ALA A 802 19.52 11.80 12.63
N ARG A 803 18.71 12.77 13.07
CA ARG A 803 17.37 13.04 12.53
C ARG A 803 17.36 13.41 11.05
N SER A 804 18.38 14.10 10.59
CA SER A 804 18.54 14.43 9.17
C SER A 804 20.03 14.34 8.76
N ASN A 805 20.26 13.86 7.55
CA ASN A 805 21.60 13.88 6.95
C ASN A 805 21.84 15.17 6.13
N VAL A 806 20.77 15.90 5.82
CA VAL A 806 20.80 17.11 4.97
C VAL A 806 20.70 18.39 5.83
N GLN A 807 19.79 18.39 6.80
CA GLN A 807 19.52 19.55 7.64
C GLN A 807 20.24 19.43 8.99
N THR A 808 20.60 20.57 9.56
CA THR A 808 21.07 20.63 10.95
C THR A 808 19.89 20.34 11.91
N THR A 809 20.18 20.00 13.15
CA THR A 809 19.17 19.77 14.19
C THR A 809 18.17 20.93 14.32
N PHE A 810 18.65 22.17 14.24
CA PHE A 810 17.80 23.36 14.30
C PHE A 810 17.04 23.60 12.99
N GLY A 811 17.64 23.30 11.84
CA GLY A 811 16.99 23.39 10.53
C GLY A 811 15.85 22.38 10.36
N ALA A 812 15.98 21.19 10.93
CA ALA A 812 14.92 20.19 10.97
C ALA A 812 13.81 20.49 12.01
N GLY A 813 14.01 21.53 12.84
CA GLY A 813 13.10 21.89 13.93
C GLY A 813 13.31 21.02 15.16
N PHE A 814 13.95 21.53 16.19
CA PHE A 814 14.33 20.77 17.38
C PHE A 814 13.16 19.99 17.99
N PHE A 815 11.97 20.60 18.11
CA PHE A 815 10.76 20.03 18.70
C PHE A 815 9.81 19.34 17.69
N SER A 816 10.19 19.21 16.43
CA SER A 816 9.28 18.71 15.37
C SER A 816 8.95 17.23 15.49
N ASN A 817 9.79 16.43 16.17
CA ASN A 817 9.54 15.00 16.45
C ASN A 817 9.44 14.78 17.97
N LYS A 818 8.21 14.66 18.45
CA LYS A 818 7.92 14.43 19.87
C LYS A 818 8.44 13.08 20.40
N TYR A 819 8.52 12.07 19.52
CA TYR A 819 9.01 10.74 19.89
C TYR A 819 10.52 10.77 20.20
N VAL A 820 11.30 11.53 19.44
CA VAL A 820 12.74 11.72 19.69
C VAL A 820 12.94 12.41 21.05
N ILE A 821 12.18 13.46 21.33
CA ILE A 821 12.28 14.17 22.63
C ILE A 821 11.92 13.21 23.77
N GLY A 822 10.81 12.49 23.65
CA GLY A 822 10.39 11.52 24.66
C GLY A 822 11.41 10.40 24.89
N ALA A 823 11.99 9.86 23.81
CA ALA A 823 13.03 8.83 23.86
C ALA A 823 14.30 9.35 24.57
N VAL A 824 14.78 10.55 24.20
CA VAL A 824 15.96 11.15 24.79
C VAL A 824 15.75 11.45 26.29
N LEU A 825 14.58 12.00 26.66
CA LEU A 825 14.24 12.24 28.08
C LEU A 825 14.21 10.93 28.86
N LEU A 826 13.60 9.89 28.30
CA LEU A 826 13.56 8.57 28.94
C LEU A 826 14.96 7.97 29.09
N CYS A 827 15.84 8.13 28.08
CA CYS A 827 17.24 7.71 28.18
C CYS A 827 17.98 8.43 29.31
N PHE A 828 17.76 9.74 29.50
CA PHE A 828 18.32 10.46 30.65
C PHE A 828 17.79 9.95 31.99
N VAL A 829 16.51 9.63 32.09
CA VAL A 829 15.94 9.01 33.31
C VAL A 829 16.57 7.67 33.58
N LEU A 830 16.69 6.81 32.55
CA LEU A 830 17.30 5.47 32.65
C LEU A 830 18.78 5.57 33.06
N TYR A 831 19.52 6.50 32.46
CA TYR A 831 20.88 6.78 32.91
C TYR A 831 20.91 7.29 34.37
N GLY A 832 20.00 8.18 34.75
CA GLY A 832 19.88 8.67 36.13
C GLY A 832 19.72 7.54 37.15
N ILE A 833 19.00 6.47 36.79
CA ILE A 833 18.85 5.29 37.64
C ILE A 833 20.19 4.58 37.88
N THR A 834 21.10 4.55 36.89
CA THR A 834 22.41 3.89 37.03
C THR A 834 23.32 4.57 38.05
N VAL A 835 23.08 5.84 38.36
CA VAL A 835 23.87 6.66 39.31
C VAL A 835 23.32 6.60 40.74
N LEU A 836 22.13 6.05 40.94
CA LEU A 836 21.50 5.95 42.27
C LEU A 836 22.26 4.95 43.20
N PRO A 837 22.27 5.18 44.50
CA PRO A 837 22.82 4.21 45.48
C PRO A 837 22.24 2.79 45.26
N GLY A 838 23.12 1.78 45.29
CA GLY A 838 22.75 0.41 45.00
C GLY A 838 22.86 0.05 43.51
N ALA A 839 22.35 0.87 42.61
CA ALA A 839 22.52 0.67 41.17
C ALA A 839 23.92 1.05 40.67
N ARG A 840 24.53 2.12 41.18
CA ARG A 840 25.84 2.62 40.76
C ARG A 840 26.94 1.57 40.97
N GLU A 841 26.83 0.74 42.01
CA GLU A 841 27.80 -0.35 42.32
C GLU A 841 27.75 -1.40 41.22
N ILE A 842 26.51 -1.75 40.76
CA ILE A 842 26.29 -2.68 39.65
C ILE A 842 26.87 -2.14 38.33
N PHE A 843 26.79 -0.83 38.11
CA PHE A 843 27.31 -0.18 36.90
C PHE A 843 28.77 0.31 37.06
N SER A 844 29.51 -0.13 38.12
CA SER A 844 30.87 0.25 38.36
C SER A 844 31.10 1.77 38.41
N ILE A 845 30.14 2.51 39.01
CA ILE A 845 30.24 3.94 39.22
C ILE A 845 30.63 4.21 40.66
N PRO A 846 31.86 4.74 40.95
CA PRO A 846 32.36 4.93 42.32
C PRO A 846 31.55 6.02 43.03
N ALA A 847 31.49 5.93 44.39
CA ALA A 847 30.82 6.90 45.23
C ALA A 847 31.40 8.33 45.10
N SER A 848 32.67 8.43 44.72
CA SER A 848 33.37 9.68 44.44
C SER A 848 32.99 10.38 43.13
N PHE A 849 32.22 9.70 42.27
CA PHE A 849 31.73 10.31 41.02
C PHE A 849 30.80 11.45 41.32
N SER A 850 31.29 12.67 41.16
CA SER A 850 30.59 13.90 41.51
C SER A 850 30.01 14.63 40.32
N LEU A 851 29.32 15.76 40.57
CA LEU A 851 28.81 16.62 39.51
C LEU A 851 29.96 17.22 38.65
N HIS A 852 31.18 17.34 39.20
CA HIS A 852 32.33 17.83 38.45
C HIS A 852 32.72 16.86 37.32
N GLU A 853 32.94 15.59 37.66
CA GLU A 853 33.29 14.54 36.70
C GLU A 853 32.16 14.33 35.69
N TRP A 854 30.92 14.34 36.17
CA TRP A 854 29.75 14.28 35.33
C TRP A 854 29.71 15.44 34.32
N SER A 855 30.00 16.66 34.74
CA SER A 855 29.98 17.84 33.85
C SER A 855 31.07 17.77 32.77
N ILE A 856 32.24 17.22 33.07
CA ILE A 856 33.31 16.97 32.10
C ILE A 856 32.84 15.95 31.07
N ALA A 857 32.32 14.83 31.52
CA ALA A 857 31.82 13.77 30.63
C ALA A 857 30.69 14.29 29.71
N ALA A 858 29.72 15.03 30.28
CA ALA A 858 28.62 15.64 29.52
C ALA A 858 29.13 16.72 28.55
N GLY A 859 30.10 17.52 28.93
CA GLY A 859 30.75 18.52 28.08
C GLY A 859 31.44 17.91 26.87
N LEU A 860 32.17 16.80 27.06
CA LEU A 860 32.80 16.04 25.97
C LEU A 860 31.77 15.39 25.04
N ALA A 861 30.70 14.83 25.59
CA ALA A 861 29.58 14.27 24.80
C ALA A 861 28.91 15.35 23.94
N LEU A 862 28.64 16.52 24.53
CA LEU A 862 28.03 17.64 23.80
C LEU A 862 28.98 18.17 22.73
N ALA A 863 30.27 18.30 23.03
CA ALA A 863 31.27 18.72 22.06
C ALA A 863 31.33 17.78 20.84
N ALA A 864 31.28 16.46 21.07
CA ALA A 864 31.22 15.48 19.99
C ALA A 864 29.99 15.71 19.09
N VAL A 865 28.80 15.95 19.66
CA VAL A 865 27.57 16.18 18.91
C VAL A 865 27.62 17.50 18.14
N VAL A 866 28.14 18.57 18.73
CA VAL A 866 28.37 19.85 18.02
C VAL A 866 29.33 19.67 16.84
N MET A 867 30.40 18.92 17.01
CA MET A 867 31.32 18.59 15.90
C MET A 867 30.64 17.74 14.83
N MET A 868 29.73 16.82 15.16
CA MET A 868 28.93 16.08 14.17
C MET A 868 28.10 17.03 13.31
N GLU A 869 27.46 18.03 13.91
CA GLU A 869 26.68 19.04 13.19
C GLU A 869 27.57 19.92 12.28
N ILE A 870 28.73 20.30 12.75
CA ILE A 870 29.71 21.07 11.95
C ILE A 870 30.17 20.24 10.75
N ILE A 871 30.58 19.00 10.95
CA ILE A 871 31.00 18.08 9.88
C ILE A 871 29.88 17.87 8.87
N LYS A 872 28.64 17.73 9.32
CA LYS A 872 27.44 17.62 8.43
C LYS A 872 27.30 18.85 7.53
N VAL A 873 27.42 20.05 8.07
CA VAL A 873 27.37 21.31 7.30
C VAL A 873 28.49 21.36 6.27
N VAL A 874 29.70 21.02 6.66
CA VAL A 874 30.85 20.97 5.77
C VAL A 874 30.67 19.95 4.66
N GLN A 875 30.27 18.74 5.00
CA GLN A 875 30.02 17.66 4.02
C GLN A 875 28.95 18.06 3.01
N ASN A 876 27.87 18.68 3.46
CA ASN A 876 26.78 19.13 2.56
C ASN A 876 27.21 20.29 1.64
N LYS A 877 28.20 21.08 2.03
CA LYS A 877 28.71 22.18 1.20
C LYS A 877 29.70 21.69 0.13
N PHE A 878 30.50 20.67 0.43
CA PHE A 878 31.61 20.23 -0.43
C PHE A 878 31.32 18.97 -1.24
N PHE A 879 30.29 18.20 -0.89
CA PHE A 879 29.93 16.91 -1.53
C PHE A 879 28.50 16.87 -2.09
N LYS A 880 27.91 18.05 -2.39
CA LYS A 880 26.67 18.14 -3.15
C LYS A 880 26.84 17.76 -4.61
#